data_1bc1d57a84b20501afb017040b096ed6
#
_entry.id   1bc1d57a84b20501afb017040b096ed6
#
_cell.length_a   1.000
_cell.length_b   1.000
_cell.length_c   1.000
_cell.angle_alpha   90.00
_cell.angle_beta   90.00
_cell.angle_gamma   90.00
#
_symmetry.space_group_name_H-M   'P 1'
#
loop_
_entity.id
_entity.type
_entity.pdbx_description
1 polymer ?
#
loop_
_entity_poly.entity_id
_entity_poly.type
_entity_poly.pdbx_seq_one_letter_code
_entity_poly.pdbx_strand_id
1 'polypeptide(L)'
;MDGGLGSATYTAPTGQGSHTVVVTDTDTAGNTANASITFNLDTVIATPVITGFTSDSGTVGDHITNDTSLMINGTAEANSTVTVFQNGVSIGTALADGSGNWSRVDSNVLVNGTTYQFTATQTDVAGNTSAVSASYAATIDTTAAAPVITGFTSDSGTVGDHITSDTSLMINGTAEANSTVTVFQNGVSVGTALADGSGNWSRVDSNVLVNGTTYQFTATQTDVAGNTSAVSASYAATIDTTAAAPVITGFTSDSGTVGDHITSDTSLMINGTAEANSTVTVFQNGVSIGTALADGSGNWSRVDSNVLVSGTTYQFTATQTDVAGNTSAVSASYAATIDTTGPAVSSIVFLTPNPDASGYTDVSITFTEAVGNFDASDLQWQTGGSGPAITLTATSTPVKVISLTTVDNIHWALQLDYSGSSPSGKDNGRLIVTPTYTDISGNIGAAGQTTSTNEKVAPAGIAGQPINLALTDPGTVQGNIAVTVAGVPLGWSLSEGTDNGDGSWTVQTNNIAALSIISPDSYTGALTLNVTEYWTNTDGSTANVFVSDNVEAYAPGSPIFAWSGDDVLTGSSGNDLFVFSQPIGNDTVHSFDAAADQIDLIGYNGLASFADVQAHMVDDANGNAVIALGDGQSITLDGVHSSALTGSNFVFDQTPVVNNSGTMTIGDGALLPLSGIINNSGLISLDSAGGDTLLQVIQHGVTLQGGGQILLSDSAANIISGTGPDATLVNVDNTIAGAGQLGGGMLSLDNSGTIIATGSNALVIDTGGSVVVNSGTLEATGSGGLTITGGLANSGMIWANGGNIAINGQVTGDGDATIGDLSKLEFGAASSTDVTFAADAAGTLQLDDSFDFSGSIAGITSDDKVNLEDILFGTGTSTAYQADLDGAGGTLTVTDGTHNATLHLLGVYDAHSFTLADDGTGRTVVQVSDFVM
;
A
#
# COMPACT_ATOMS: atom_id res chain seq x y z
N MET A 1 -117.11 -35.74 -68.38
CA MET A 1 -116.38 -36.20 -67.30
C MET A 1 -115.22 -37.07 -67.80
N ASP A 2 -114.13 -36.56 -67.98
CA ASP A 2 -113.05 -37.46 -68.12
C ASP A 2 -111.84 -36.67 -67.60
N GLY A 3 -111.39 -37.13 -66.50
CA GLY A 3 -110.23 -36.48 -65.78
C GLY A 3 -108.97 -37.12 -66.23
N GLY A 4 -108.45 -36.57 -67.20
CA GLY A 4 -107.10 -36.95 -67.61
C GLY A 4 -106.06 -36.36 -66.66
N LEU A 5 -105.49 -37.24 -65.87
CA LEU A 5 -104.33 -36.86 -65.08
C LEU A 5 -103.13 -36.53 -65.98
N GLY A 6 -102.93 -35.25 -66.27
CA GLY A 6 -101.71 -34.78 -66.92
C GLY A 6 -100.51 -34.79 -65.93
N SER A 7 -99.56 -35.62 -66.22
CA SER A 7 -98.32 -35.56 -65.49
C SER A 7 -97.49 -34.47 -66.12
N ALA A 8 -97.28 -33.32 -65.40
CA ALA A 8 -96.34 -32.32 -65.80
C ALA A 8 -94.95 -32.62 -65.10
N THR A 9 -93.95 -32.72 -65.90
CA THR A 9 -92.56 -32.72 -65.35
C THR A 9 -92.18 -31.35 -64.92
N TYR A 10 -92.02 -31.16 -63.68
CA TYR A 10 -91.42 -29.89 -63.09
C TYR A 10 -89.96 -30.01 -62.95
N THR A 11 -89.29 -29.08 -63.53
CA THR A 11 -87.83 -28.92 -63.26
C THR A 11 -87.67 -28.03 -62.03
N ALA A 12 -87.15 -28.60 -61.00
CA ALA A 12 -86.88 -27.81 -59.78
C ALA A 12 -86.01 -26.63 -60.11
N PRO A 13 -86.31 -25.47 -59.64
CA PRO A 13 -85.43 -24.29 -59.78
C PRO A 13 -84.09 -24.50 -59.03
N THR A 14 -83.02 -23.99 -59.66
CA THR A 14 -81.61 -24.10 -59.08
C THR A 14 -81.07 -22.78 -58.61
N GLY A 15 -81.81 -21.69 -58.79
CA GLY A 15 -81.34 -20.34 -58.37
C GLY A 15 -81.91 -19.97 -56.98
N GLN A 16 -81.06 -19.27 -56.23
CA GLN A 16 -81.48 -18.71 -54.93
C GLN A 16 -82.55 -17.66 -55.01
N GLY A 17 -83.46 -17.61 -54.03
CA GLY A 17 -84.45 -16.57 -53.88
C GLY A 17 -85.92 -17.07 -54.11
N SER A 18 -86.80 -16.14 -54.26
CA SER A 18 -88.25 -16.43 -54.38
C SER A 18 -88.56 -17.03 -55.74
N HIS A 19 -89.12 -18.20 -55.75
CA HIS A 19 -89.58 -18.93 -56.91
C HIS A 19 -91.12 -19.11 -56.84
N THR A 20 -91.73 -18.79 -57.94
CA THR A 20 -93.19 -18.97 -58.09
C THR A 20 -93.47 -20.10 -59.11
N VAL A 21 -94.04 -21.15 -58.71
CA VAL A 21 -94.60 -22.17 -59.60
C VAL A 21 -96.04 -21.82 -59.88
N VAL A 22 -96.33 -21.67 -61.15
CA VAL A 22 -97.63 -21.40 -61.59
C VAL A 22 -98.13 -22.63 -62.39
N VAL A 23 -99.17 -23.26 -61.91
CA VAL A 23 -99.82 -24.30 -62.62
C VAL A 23 -101.04 -23.71 -63.33
N THR A 24 -101.03 -23.79 -64.64
CA THR A 24 -102.11 -23.31 -65.46
C THR A 24 -102.94 -24.56 -65.99
N ASP A 25 -104.11 -24.66 -65.56
CA ASP A 25 -105.06 -25.70 -66.15
C ASP A 25 -105.91 -24.99 -67.23
N THR A 26 -106.03 -25.68 -68.38
CA THR A 26 -106.80 -25.12 -69.50
C THR A 26 -107.82 -26.13 -69.84
N ASP A 27 -109.08 -25.76 -69.80
CA ASP A 27 -110.18 -26.62 -70.15
C ASP A 27 -110.28 -26.78 -71.69
N THR A 28 -111.12 -27.69 -72.12
CA THR A 28 -111.28 -27.92 -73.57
C THR A 28 -111.93 -26.83 -74.32
N ALA A 29 -112.45 -25.79 -73.64
CA ALA A 29 -113.05 -24.58 -74.23
C ALA A 29 -112.01 -23.38 -74.26
N GLY A 30 -110.79 -23.61 -73.77
CA GLY A 30 -109.72 -22.63 -73.81
C GLY A 30 -109.70 -21.74 -72.57
N ASN A 31 -110.50 -21.94 -71.54
CA ASN A 31 -110.49 -21.20 -70.30
C ASN A 31 -109.33 -21.68 -69.45
N THR A 32 -108.60 -20.76 -68.90
CA THR A 32 -107.46 -21.05 -68.03
C THR A 32 -107.76 -20.72 -66.56
N ALA A 33 -107.41 -21.66 -65.66
CA ALA A 33 -107.31 -21.44 -64.20
C ALA A 33 -105.92 -21.58 -63.78
N ASN A 34 -105.40 -20.58 -63.04
CA ASN A 34 -104.02 -20.55 -62.51
C ASN A 34 -104.02 -20.81 -61.00
N ALA A 35 -103.20 -21.67 -60.49
CA ALA A 35 -102.85 -21.82 -59.13
C ALA A 35 -101.33 -21.54 -59.04
N SER A 36 -100.96 -20.79 -58.12
CA SER A 36 -99.54 -20.51 -57.92
C SER A 36 -99.12 -20.74 -56.49
N ILE A 37 -97.99 -21.29 -56.32
CA ILE A 37 -97.30 -21.40 -55.02
C ILE A 37 -95.96 -20.70 -55.13
N THR A 38 -95.72 -19.81 -54.22
CA THR A 38 -94.43 -19.13 -54.12
C THR A 38 -93.66 -19.72 -52.92
N PHE A 39 -92.47 -20.13 -53.18
CA PHE A 39 -91.53 -20.57 -52.11
C PHE A 39 -90.21 -19.93 -52.33
N ASN A 40 -89.47 -19.74 -51.23
CA ASN A 40 -88.09 -19.31 -51.33
C ASN A 40 -87.18 -20.56 -51.36
N LEU A 41 -86.35 -20.61 -52.37
CA LEU A 41 -85.31 -21.59 -52.46
C LEU A 41 -84.01 -20.94 -51.83
N ASP A 42 -83.57 -21.48 -50.76
CA ASP A 42 -82.36 -21.14 -50.13
C ASP A 42 -81.43 -22.37 -49.97
N THR A 43 -80.31 -22.39 -50.58
CA THR A 43 -79.37 -23.51 -50.63
C THR A 43 -77.98 -23.11 -50.18
N VAL A 44 -77.82 -21.87 -49.71
CA VAL A 44 -76.57 -21.31 -49.30
C VAL A 44 -76.67 -20.72 -47.92
N ILE A 45 -75.76 -21.08 -47.12
CA ILE A 45 -75.62 -20.54 -45.79
C ILE A 45 -74.13 -20.13 -45.52
N ALA A 46 -73.90 -18.94 -44.98
CA ALA A 46 -72.59 -18.51 -44.59
C ALA A 46 -72.11 -19.28 -43.37
N THR A 47 -70.79 -19.27 -43.13
CA THR A 47 -70.28 -19.81 -41.86
C THR A 47 -70.49 -18.78 -40.71
N PRO A 48 -70.89 -19.21 -39.55
CA PRO A 48 -71.05 -18.33 -38.41
C PRO A 48 -69.69 -17.88 -37.92
N VAL A 49 -69.63 -16.77 -37.16
CA VAL A 49 -68.41 -16.22 -36.57
C VAL A 49 -68.59 -16.19 -35.07
N ILE A 50 -67.66 -16.76 -34.35
CA ILE A 50 -67.49 -16.54 -32.90
C ILE A 50 -66.75 -15.23 -32.70
N THR A 51 -67.36 -14.28 -32.02
CA THR A 51 -66.79 -12.93 -31.77
C THR A 51 -66.15 -12.81 -30.39
N GLY A 52 -66.42 -13.76 -29.49
CA GLY A 52 -65.92 -13.77 -28.16
C GLY A 52 -66.66 -14.63 -27.17
N PHE A 53 -66.29 -14.45 -25.94
CA PHE A 53 -67.06 -14.97 -24.81
C PHE A 53 -67.23 -13.82 -23.77
N THR A 54 -68.28 -13.98 -22.92
CA THR A 54 -68.50 -13.06 -21.82
C THR A 54 -67.55 -13.41 -20.66
N SER A 55 -67.06 -12.34 -19.91
CA SER A 55 -66.18 -12.49 -18.79
C SER A 55 -64.76 -12.85 -19.19
N ASP A 56 -64.21 -12.20 -20.22
CA ASP A 56 -62.77 -12.17 -20.47
C ASP A 56 -62.16 -11.31 -19.35
N SER A 57 -61.74 -12.01 -18.28
CA SER A 57 -61.33 -11.38 -17.03
C SER A 57 -59.86 -10.97 -17.09
N GLY A 58 -59.44 -10.05 -16.24
CA GLY A 58 -58.07 -9.59 -16.22
C GLY A 58 -57.72 -8.73 -17.44
N THR A 59 -56.83 -9.19 -18.32
CA THR A 59 -56.44 -8.52 -19.55
C THR A 59 -57.42 -8.82 -20.68
N VAL A 60 -58.30 -7.88 -20.95
CA VAL A 60 -59.35 -8.06 -21.96
C VAL A 60 -58.74 -8.20 -23.36
N GLY A 61 -59.13 -9.30 -24.05
CA GLY A 61 -58.74 -9.57 -25.43
C GLY A 61 -57.56 -10.54 -25.60
N ASP A 62 -57.03 -11.10 -24.51
CA ASP A 62 -55.97 -12.11 -24.55
C ASP A 62 -56.54 -13.54 -24.56
N HIS A 63 -57.84 -13.65 -24.31
CA HIS A 63 -58.59 -14.90 -24.29
C HIS A 63 -58.24 -15.83 -23.13
N ILE A 64 -57.73 -15.30 -22.06
CA ILE A 64 -57.39 -15.99 -20.81
C ILE A 64 -58.32 -15.46 -19.73
N THR A 65 -59.04 -16.35 -19.03
CA THR A 65 -60.07 -15.92 -18.08
C THR A 65 -60.13 -16.83 -16.86
N ASN A 66 -60.47 -16.27 -15.73
CA ASN A 66 -60.77 -17.05 -14.52
C ASN A 66 -62.22 -17.47 -14.42
N ASP A 67 -63.10 -17.11 -15.37
CA ASP A 67 -64.48 -17.57 -15.43
C ASP A 67 -64.54 -19.01 -15.95
N THR A 68 -65.08 -19.89 -15.15
CA THR A 68 -65.27 -21.33 -15.50
C THR A 68 -66.59 -21.59 -16.11
N SER A 69 -67.40 -20.57 -16.42
CA SER A 69 -68.80 -20.68 -17.00
C SER A 69 -68.94 -19.72 -18.17
N LEU A 70 -68.28 -20.00 -19.27
CA LEU A 70 -68.27 -19.11 -20.43
C LEU A 70 -69.60 -19.07 -21.20
N MET A 71 -70.05 -17.90 -21.56
CA MET A 71 -71.05 -17.68 -22.56
C MET A 71 -70.40 -17.25 -23.87
N ILE A 72 -70.41 -18.15 -24.86
CA ILE A 72 -69.82 -17.93 -26.19
C ILE A 72 -70.78 -17.08 -27.02
N ASN A 73 -70.26 -16.05 -27.64
CA ASN A 73 -71.07 -15.09 -28.42
C ASN A 73 -70.57 -15.07 -29.86
N GLY A 74 -71.44 -14.73 -30.74
CA GLY A 74 -71.06 -14.64 -32.13
C GLY A 74 -72.17 -14.05 -33.03
N THR A 75 -71.88 -14.11 -34.32
CA THR A 75 -72.82 -13.69 -35.35
C THR A 75 -73.09 -14.86 -36.32
N ALA A 76 -74.31 -14.93 -36.82
CA ALA A 76 -74.79 -15.93 -37.73
C ALA A 76 -75.85 -15.30 -38.60
N GLU A 77 -76.44 -16.04 -39.48
CA GLU A 77 -77.62 -15.57 -40.21
C GLU A 77 -78.77 -15.38 -39.25
N ALA A 78 -79.60 -14.33 -39.52
CA ALA A 78 -80.69 -14.02 -38.65
C ALA A 78 -81.70 -15.18 -38.60
N ASN A 79 -82.08 -15.51 -37.37
CA ASN A 79 -83.04 -16.60 -37.08
C ASN A 79 -82.47 -18.01 -37.41
N SER A 80 -81.22 -18.19 -37.72
CA SER A 80 -80.60 -19.50 -37.87
C SER A 80 -80.40 -20.16 -36.51
N THR A 81 -80.36 -21.49 -36.51
CA THR A 81 -79.94 -22.26 -35.32
C THR A 81 -78.45 -22.53 -35.35
N VAL A 82 -77.69 -21.91 -34.43
CA VAL A 82 -76.26 -22.12 -34.30
C VAL A 82 -76.03 -23.30 -33.36
N THR A 83 -75.26 -24.27 -33.82
CA THR A 83 -74.71 -25.34 -32.96
C THR A 83 -73.29 -24.98 -32.59
N VAL A 84 -73.02 -24.90 -31.30
CA VAL A 84 -71.70 -24.57 -30.78
C VAL A 84 -70.98 -25.83 -30.30
N PHE A 85 -69.70 -25.91 -30.60
CA PHE A 85 -68.84 -27.07 -30.26
C PHE A 85 -67.67 -26.58 -29.37
N GLN A 86 -67.42 -27.37 -28.36
CA GLN A 86 -66.16 -27.23 -27.53
C GLN A 86 -65.27 -28.42 -27.83
N ASN A 87 -64.08 -28.18 -28.30
CA ASN A 87 -63.08 -29.22 -28.68
C ASN A 87 -63.74 -30.28 -29.62
N GLY A 88 -64.64 -29.86 -30.54
CA GLY A 88 -65.37 -30.72 -31.50
C GLY A 88 -66.60 -31.44 -30.97
N VAL A 89 -66.92 -31.30 -29.67
CA VAL A 89 -68.10 -31.85 -29.04
C VAL A 89 -69.18 -30.78 -28.92
N SER A 90 -70.35 -31.00 -29.35
CA SER A 90 -71.50 -30.06 -29.27
C SER A 90 -71.86 -29.77 -27.81
N ILE A 91 -71.90 -28.49 -27.46
CA ILE A 91 -72.42 -28.00 -26.18
C ILE A 91 -73.79 -27.44 -26.24
N GLY A 92 -74.45 -27.66 -27.40
CA GLY A 92 -75.83 -27.34 -27.64
C GLY A 92 -76.06 -26.25 -28.69
N THR A 93 -77.27 -25.77 -28.75
CA THR A 93 -77.71 -24.85 -29.80
C THR A 93 -78.07 -23.45 -29.19
N ALA A 94 -77.98 -22.44 -30.01
CA ALA A 94 -78.50 -21.09 -29.77
C ALA A 94 -79.29 -20.60 -31.00
N LEU A 95 -80.33 -19.81 -30.82
CA LEU A 95 -81.00 -19.14 -31.92
C LEU A 95 -80.38 -17.77 -32.15
N ALA A 96 -79.98 -17.49 -33.35
CA ALA A 96 -79.62 -16.21 -33.78
C ALA A 96 -80.76 -15.22 -33.80
N ASP A 97 -80.61 -14.06 -33.21
CA ASP A 97 -81.70 -13.06 -33.20
C ASP A 97 -81.92 -12.46 -34.60
N GLY A 98 -82.88 -11.53 -34.69
CA GLY A 98 -83.19 -10.81 -35.95
C GLY A 98 -82.07 -9.98 -36.52
N SER A 99 -80.99 -9.71 -35.73
CA SER A 99 -79.77 -9.03 -36.18
C SER A 99 -78.58 -9.97 -36.41
N GLY A 100 -78.87 -11.29 -36.23
CA GLY A 100 -77.86 -12.34 -36.41
C GLY A 100 -76.96 -12.62 -35.17
N ASN A 101 -77.16 -11.94 -34.02
CA ASN A 101 -76.39 -12.23 -32.83
C ASN A 101 -76.91 -13.48 -32.12
N TRP A 102 -75.97 -14.25 -31.60
CA TRP A 102 -76.27 -15.41 -30.81
C TRP A 102 -75.36 -15.53 -29.60
N SER A 103 -75.82 -16.21 -28.58
CA SER A 103 -75.01 -16.57 -27.43
C SER A 103 -75.35 -17.96 -26.93
N ARG A 104 -74.37 -18.67 -26.44
CA ARG A 104 -74.48 -19.99 -25.84
C ARG A 104 -73.64 -20.12 -24.58
N VAL A 105 -74.27 -20.47 -23.46
CA VAL A 105 -73.56 -20.80 -22.23
C VAL A 105 -72.97 -22.21 -22.37
N ASP A 106 -71.68 -22.32 -22.11
CA ASP A 106 -71.07 -23.65 -21.95
C ASP A 106 -71.41 -24.18 -20.55
N SER A 107 -72.16 -25.29 -20.54
CA SER A 107 -72.57 -25.93 -19.28
C SER A 107 -71.60 -26.98 -18.76
N ASN A 108 -70.44 -27.16 -19.46
CA ASN A 108 -69.38 -28.05 -19.00
C ASN A 108 -68.62 -27.35 -17.91
N VAL A 109 -68.07 -28.14 -16.99
CA VAL A 109 -67.09 -27.60 -16.00
C VAL A 109 -65.80 -27.39 -16.74
N LEU A 110 -65.38 -26.11 -16.83
CA LEU A 110 -64.12 -25.77 -17.46
C LEU A 110 -62.96 -25.86 -16.42
N VAL A 111 -61.87 -26.44 -16.84
CA VAL A 111 -60.77 -26.84 -15.94
C VAL A 111 -59.61 -25.85 -16.06
N ASN A 112 -59.07 -25.46 -14.95
CA ASN A 112 -57.86 -24.61 -14.85
C ASN A 112 -56.70 -25.14 -15.72
N GLY A 113 -55.96 -24.24 -16.37
CA GLY A 113 -54.79 -24.55 -17.22
C GLY A 113 -55.17 -25.15 -18.59
N THR A 114 -56.45 -25.16 -18.97
CA THR A 114 -56.92 -25.80 -20.20
C THR A 114 -57.35 -24.76 -21.21
N THR A 115 -56.85 -24.88 -22.43
CA THR A 115 -57.34 -24.12 -23.59
C THR A 115 -58.39 -24.86 -24.31
N TYR A 116 -59.62 -24.32 -24.40
CA TYR A 116 -60.75 -24.84 -25.10
C TYR A 116 -60.87 -24.18 -26.48
N GLN A 117 -61.13 -24.97 -27.49
CA GLN A 117 -61.37 -24.53 -28.86
C GLN A 117 -62.82 -24.52 -29.14
N PHE A 118 -63.43 -23.33 -29.37
CA PHE A 118 -64.85 -23.20 -29.73
C PHE A 118 -64.95 -23.02 -31.21
N THR A 119 -65.87 -23.80 -31.82
CA THR A 119 -66.32 -23.69 -33.21
C THR A 119 -67.82 -23.70 -33.27
N ALA A 120 -68.35 -23.24 -34.35
CA ALA A 120 -69.81 -23.24 -34.55
C ALA A 120 -70.20 -23.63 -35.98
N THR A 121 -71.30 -24.24 -36.10
CA THR A 121 -72.10 -24.39 -37.39
C THR A 121 -73.43 -23.72 -37.22
N GLN A 122 -74.03 -23.28 -38.28
CA GLN A 122 -75.40 -22.80 -38.25
C GLN A 122 -76.29 -23.58 -39.24
N THR A 123 -77.58 -23.70 -38.90
CA THR A 123 -78.60 -24.21 -39.77
C THR A 123 -79.68 -23.12 -39.95
N ASP A 124 -79.89 -22.68 -41.16
CA ASP A 124 -80.84 -21.63 -41.46
C ASP A 124 -82.31 -22.17 -41.38
N VAL A 125 -83.17 -21.26 -41.57
CA VAL A 125 -84.62 -21.60 -41.59
C VAL A 125 -85.07 -22.49 -42.79
N ALA A 126 -84.22 -22.57 -43.83
CA ALA A 126 -84.41 -23.45 -44.98
C ALA A 126 -83.78 -24.83 -44.74
N GLY A 127 -83.00 -25.05 -43.69
CA GLY A 127 -82.43 -26.36 -43.37
C GLY A 127 -80.99 -26.52 -43.91
N ASN A 128 -80.34 -25.49 -44.52
CA ASN A 128 -79.00 -25.61 -44.97
C ASN A 128 -78.11 -25.54 -43.74
N THR A 129 -77.04 -26.33 -43.71
CA THR A 129 -76.00 -26.33 -42.64
C THR A 129 -74.69 -25.82 -43.18
N SER A 130 -74.13 -24.90 -42.48
CA SER A 130 -72.84 -24.21 -42.86
C SER A 130 -71.64 -25.12 -42.65
N ALA A 131 -70.54 -24.72 -43.25
CA ALA A 131 -69.24 -25.15 -42.81
C ALA A 131 -68.96 -24.72 -41.36
N VAL A 132 -68.02 -25.40 -40.70
CA VAL A 132 -67.55 -25.02 -39.34
C VAL A 132 -66.84 -23.67 -39.35
N SER A 133 -67.07 -22.82 -38.39
CA SER A 133 -66.46 -21.53 -38.20
C SER A 133 -64.95 -21.67 -37.97
N ALA A 134 -64.23 -20.59 -38.10
CA ALA A 134 -62.89 -20.49 -37.53
C ALA A 134 -62.93 -20.84 -36.02
N SER A 135 -61.90 -21.51 -35.52
CA SER A 135 -61.79 -21.82 -34.11
C SER A 135 -61.47 -20.54 -33.29
N TYR A 136 -62.15 -20.41 -32.16
CA TYR A 136 -61.97 -19.39 -31.17
C TYR A 136 -61.48 -20.06 -29.89
N ALA A 137 -60.22 -19.71 -29.44
CA ALA A 137 -59.62 -20.26 -28.23
C ALA A 137 -60.03 -19.48 -27.00
N ALA A 138 -60.25 -20.15 -25.89
CA ALA A 138 -60.35 -19.56 -24.56
C ALA A 138 -59.56 -20.42 -23.59
N THR A 139 -58.62 -19.81 -22.81
CA THR A 139 -57.87 -20.50 -21.81
C THR A 139 -58.43 -20.17 -20.44
N ILE A 140 -58.66 -21.21 -19.65
CA ILE A 140 -59.14 -21.06 -18.28
C ILE A 140 -57.91 -20.99 -17.36
N ASP A 141 -57.80 -19.93 -16.62
CA ASP A 141 -56.82 -19.78 -15.54
C ASP A 141 -57.49 -19.23 -14.29
N THR A 142 -57.60 -20.05 -13.26
CA THR A 142 -58.30 -19.71 -12.00
C THR A 142 -57.34 -19.57 -10.84
N THR A 143 -56.02 -19.61 -11.08
CA THR A 143 -55.01 -19.59 -10.03
C THR A 143 -53.87 -18.68 -10.38
N ALA A 144 -53.37 -17.93 -9.41
CA ALA A 144 -52.12 -17.18 -9.50
C ALA A 144 -51.14 -17.74 -8.47
N ALA A 145 -49.93 -18.05 -8.91
CA ALA A 145 -48.86 -18.46 -8.01
C ALA A 145 -48.38 -17.26 -7.16
N ALA A 146 -47.89 -17.52 -5.95
CA ALA A 146 -47.30 -16.45 -5.18
C ALA A 146 -46.00 -15.97 -5.85
N PRO A 147 -45.77 -14.65 -6.01
CA PRO A 147 -44.54 -14.16 -6.57
C PRO A 147 -43.36 -14.42 -5.62
N VAL A 148 -42.12 -14.34 -6.13
CA VAL A 148 -40.92 -14.50 -5.35
C VAL A 148 -40.15 -13.18 -5.39
N ILE A 149 -39.78 -12.67 -4.22
CA ILE A 149 -38.79 -11.58 -4.11
C ILE A 149 -37.43 -12.23 -4.12
N THR A 150 -36.57 -11.87 -5.06
CA THR A 150 -35.20 -12.42 -5.23
C THR A 150 -34.16 -11.54 -4.63
N GLY A 151 -34.47 -10.27 -4.39
CA GLY A 151 -33.51 -9.33 -3.80
C GLY A 151 -33.94 -7.87 -3.96
N PHE A 152 -32.97 -7.01 -3.69
CA PHE A 152 -33.05 -5.58 -3.99
C PHE A 152 -31.76 -5.14 -4.65
N THR A 153 -31.80 -4.08 -5.45
CA THR A 153 -30.57 -3.46 -6.00
C THR A 153 -29.92 -2.60 -4.97
N SER A 154 -28.57 -2.57 -5.04
CA SER A 154 -27.69 -1.87 -4.11
C SER A 154 -27.62 -2.55 -2.73
N ASP A 155 -27.48 -3.88 -2.71
CA ASP A 155 -27.02 -4.59 -1.52
C ASP A 155 -25.54 -4.21 -1.36
N SER A 156 -25.29 -3.12 -0.64
CA SER A 156 -23.97 -2.49 -0.54
C SER A 156 -23.10 -3.19 0.50
N GLY A 157 -21.80 -3.08 0.36
CA GLY A 157 -20.87 -3.75 1.27
C GLY A 157 -20.82 -5.25 1.05
N THR A 158 -21.19 -6.04 2.04
CA THR A 158 -21.19 -7.50 1.95
C THR A 158 -22.46 -8.00 1.21
N VAL A 159 -22.29 -8.39 -0.04
CA VAL A 159 -23.41 -8.83 -0.89
C VAL A 159 -24.07 -10.09 -0.32
N GLY A 160 -25.38 -10.07 -0.17
CA GLY A 160 -26.20 -11.21 0.26
C GLY A 160 -26.47 -11.29 1.76
N ASP A 161 -25.99 -10.36 2.56
CA ASP A 161 -26.33 -10.27 3.99
C ASP A 161 -27.60 -9.45 4.25
N HIS A 162 -28.10 -8.77 3.22
CA HIS A 162 -29.30 -7.95 3.25
C HIS A 162 -29.21 -6.71 4.13
N ILE A 163 -27.99 -6.22 4.37
CA ILE A 163 -27.73 -4.97 5.07
C ILE A 163 -27.16 -3.97 4.05
N THR A 164 -27.75 -2.81 3.95
CA THR A 164 -27.37 -1.86 2.90
C THR A 164 -27.38 -0.41 3.39
N SER A 165 -26.49 0.39 2.84
CA SER A 165 -26.47 1.84 3.05
C SER A 165 -27.43 2.60 2.12
N ASP A 166 -28.04 1.91 1.15
CA ASP A 166 -28.98 2.54 0.23
C ASP A 166 -30.34 2.75 0.94
N THR A 167 -30.80 3.98 0.95
CA THR A 167 -32.11 4.37 1.50
C THR A 167 -33.23 4.41 0.46
N SER A 168 -32.96 3.95 -0.76
CA SER A 168 -33.90 3.94 -1.89
C SER A 168 -33.86 2.62 -2.64
N LEU A 169 -34.40 1.57 -2.04
CA LEU A 169 -34.31 0.22 -2.57
C LEU A 169 -35.20 -0.02 -3.78
N MET A 170 -34.69 -0.67 -4.79
CA MET A 170 -35.47 -1.28 -5.86
C MET A 170 -35.60 -2.77 -5.60
N ILE A 171 -36.80 -3.20 -5.24
CA ILE A 171 -37.13 -4.59 -4.93
C ILE A 171 -37.32 -5.35 -6.25
N ASN A 172 -36.67 -6.47 -6.38
CA ASN A 172 -36.66 -7.31 -7.58
C ASN A 172 -37.26 -8.68 -7.28
N GLY A 173 -37.83 -9.30 -8.30
CA GLY A 173 -38.36 -10.62 -8.12
C GLY A 173 -38.86 -11.26 -9.40
N THR A 174 -39.48 -12.42 -9.22
CA THR A 174 -40.12 -13.16 -10.29
C THR A 174 -41.59 -13.38 -9.98
N ALA A 175 -42.40 -13.39 -11.01
CA ALA A 175 -43.88 -13.60 -10.99
C ALA A 175 -44.31 -14.30 -12.28
N GLU A 176 -45.59 -14.51 -12.48
CA GLU A 176 -46.08 -14.96 -13.76
C GLU A 176 -45.89 -13.88 -14.83
N ALA A 177 -45.56 -14.31 -16.05
CA ALA A 177 -45.30 -13.38 -17.14
C ALA A 177 -46.51 -12.46 -17.38
N ASN A 178 -46.24 -11.18 -17.54
CA ASN A 178 -47.22 -10.12 -17.75
C ASN A 178 -48.19 -9.89 -16.58
N SER A 179 -47.95 -10.48 -15.40
CA SER A 179 -48.77 -10.25 -14.20
C SER A 179 -48.49 -8.87 -13.62
N THR A 180 -49.44 -8.33 -12.89
CA THR A 180 -49.23 -7.10 -12.10
C THR A 180 -48.89 -7.47 -10.68
N VAL A 181 -47.66 -7.19 -10.27
CA VAL A 181 -47.14 -7.44 -8.92
C VAL A 181 -47.39 -6.22 -8.04
N THR A 182 -47.99 -6.42 -6.88
CA THR A 182 -48.15 -5.40 -5.83
C THR A 182 -47.13 -5.70 -4.73
N VAL A 183 -46.23 -4.74 -4.45
CA VAL A 183 -45.19 -4.87 -3.43
C VAL A 183 -45.64 -4.16 -2.15
N PHE A 184 -45.33 -4.76 -1.01
CA PHE A 184 -45.67 -4.25 0.32
C PHE A 184 -44.40 -4.14 1.15
N GLN A 185 -44.26 -3.05 1.88
CA GLN A 185 -43.26 -2.81 2.90
C GLN A 185 -43.95 -2.84 4.27
N ASN A 186 -43.57 -3.76 5.15
CA ASN A 186 -44.18 -3.93 6.47
C ASN A 186 -45.74 -4.03 6.36
N GLY A 187 -46.26 -4.66 5.32
CA GLY A 187 -47.68 -4.84 5.08
C GLY A 187 -48.40 -3.65 4.43
N VAL A 188 -47.71 -2.53 4.19
CA VAL A 188 -48.24 -1.35 3.49
C VAL A 188 -47.79 -1.38 2.01
N SER A 189 -48.71 -1.22 1.08
CA SER A 189 -48.38 -1.24 -0.36
C SER A 189 -47.48 -0.04 -0.71
N VAL A 190 -46.36 -0.34 -1.38
CA VAL A 190 -45.41 0.67 -1.96
C VAL A 190 -45.65 0.84 -3.47
N GLY A 191 -46.65 0.15 -4.02
CA GLY A 191 -47.11 0.27 -5.39
C GLY A 191 -46.98 -1.01 -6.21
N THR A 192 -47.19 -0.88 -7.52
CA THR A 192 -47.22 -2.01 -8.44
C THR A 192 -46.08 -1.99 -9.44
N ALA A 193 -45.74 -3.16 -9.96
CA ALA A 193 -44.84 -3.39 -11.08
C ALA A 193 -45.47 -4.39 -12.06
N LEU A 194 -45.16 -4.28 -13.33
CA LEU A 194 -45.55 -5.27 -14.34
C LEU A 194 -44.39 -6.27 -14.50
N ALA A 195 -44.67 -7.54 -14.41
CA ALA A 195 -43.72 -8.59 -14.75
C ALA A 195 -43.56 -8.66 -16.28
N ASP A 196 -42.29 -8.76 -16.73
CA ASP A 196 -41.99 -8.88 -18.16
C ASP A 196 -42.41 -10.23 -18.74
N GLY A 197 -42.14 -10.42 -20.03
CA GLY A 197 -42.50 -11.70 -20.71
C GLY A 197 -41.70 -12.91 -20.22
N SER A 198 -40.65 -12.70 -19.38
CA SER A 198 -39.92 -13.77 -18.71
C SER A 198 -40.28 -13.89 -17.23
N GLY A 199 -41.21 -13.06 -16.75
CA GLY A 199 -41.67 -13.04 -15.37
C GLY A 199 -40.87 -12.17 -14.42
N ASN A 200 -39.85 -11.43 -14.87
CA ASN A 200 -39.06 -10.57 -13.99
C ASN A 200 -39.78 -9.25 -13.74
N TRP A 201 -39.70 -8.77 -12.51
CA TRP A 201 -40.27 -7.49 -12.13
C TRP A 201 -39.36 -6.73 -11.19
N SER A 202 -39.52 -5.44 -11.18
CA SER A 202 -38.83 -4.57 -10.23
C SER A 202 -39.68 -3.39 -9.78
N ARG A 203 -39.57 -3.00 -8.53
CA ARG A 203 -40.29 -1.87 -7.95
C ARG A 203 -39.40 -1.05 -7.04
N VAL A 204 -39.28 0.23 -7.32
CA VAL A 204 -38.57 1.17 -6.40
C VAL A 204 -39.51 1.46 -5.22
N ASP A 205 -38.99 1.29 -4.01
CA ASP A 205 -39.63 1.81 -2.80
C ASP A 205 -39.42 3.31 -2.73
N SER A 206 -40.50 4.07 -2.78
CA SER A 206 -40.47 5.52 -2.73
C SER A 206 -40.47 6.08 -1.29
N ASN A 207 -40.55 5.22 -0.27
CA ASN A 207 -40.48 5.64 1.10
C ASN A 207 -39.03 5.99 1.47
N VAL A 208 -38.89 6.94 2.38
CA VAL A 208 -37.57 7.20 2.97
C VAL A 208 -37.29 6.13 4.01
N LEU A 209 -36.26 5.32 3.74
CA LEU A 209 -35.84 4.26 4.63
C LEU A 209 -34.90 4.80 5.70
N VAL A 210 -35.09 4.37 6.94
CA VAL A 210 -34.44 4.93 8.11
C VAL A 210 -33.32 4.04 8.61
N ASN A 211 -32.16 4.62 8.92
CA ASN A 211 -31.00 3.94 9.50
C ASN A 211 -31.38 3.07 10.71
N GLY A 212 -30.78 1.91 10.86
CA GLY A 212 -30.99 0.96 11.94
C GLY A 212 -32.31 0.21 11.89
N THR A 213 -33.07 0.30 10.77
CA THR A 213 -34.39 -0.31 10.63
C THR A 213 -34.40 -1.47 9.66
N THR A 214 -34.95 -2.63 10.08
CA THR A 214 -35.19 -3.76 9.19
C THR A 214 -36.60 -3.69 8.61
N TYR A 215 -36.71 -3.64 7.30
CA TYR A 215 -37.97 -3.63 6.57
C TYR A 215 -38.26 -5.01 6.03
N GLN A 216 -39.58 -5.40 6.11
CA GLN A 216 -40.04 -6.68 5.59
C GLN A 216 -40.78 -6.41 4.30
N PHE A 217 -40.30 -6.94 3.19
CA PHE A 217 -40.95 -6.84 1.90
C PHE A 217 -41.71 -8.12 1.58
N THR A 218 -42.95 -7.97 1.11
CA THR A 218 -43.77 -9.06 0.59
C THR A 218 -44.45 -8.60 -0.71
N ALA A 219 -44.93 -9.52 -1.48
CA ALA A 219 -45.60 -9.21 -2.72
C ALA A 219 -46.80 -10.12 -2.96
N THR A 220 -47.79 -9.61 -3.70
CA THR A 220 -48.82 -10.40 -4.35
C THR A 220 -48.80 -10.12 -5.83
N GLN A 221 -49.33 -10.99 -6.64
CA GLN A 221 -49.52 -10.71 -8.06
C GLN A 221 -50.98 -10.85 -8.45
N THR A 222 -51.41 -10.11 -9.45
CA THR A 222 -52.64 -10.35 -10.21
C THR A 222 -52.22 -10.78 -11.60
N ASP A 223 -52.57 -11.98 -12.01
CA ASP A 223 -52.20 -12.54 -13.30
C ASP A 223 -53.01 -11.92 -14.45
N VAL A 224 -52.77 -12.37 -15.66
CA VAL A 224 -53.44 -11.89 -16.86
C VAL A 224 -54.90 -12.29 -16.89
N ALA A 225 -55.28 -13.37 -16.21
CA ALA A 225 -56.68 -13.83 -16.06
C ALA A 225 -57.44 -13.08 -14.94
N GLY A 226 -56.75 -12.25 -14.15
CA GLY A 226 -57.33 -11.50 -13.05
C GLY A 226 -57.33 -12.20 -11.68
N ASN A 227 -56.64 -13.35 -11.52
CA ASN A 227 -56.53 -14.03 -10.24
C ASN A 227 -55.51 -13.31 -9.37
N THR A 228 -55.77 -13.23 -8.10
CA THR A 228 -54.82 -12.68 -7.13
C THR A 228 -54.19 -13.81 -6.33
N SER A 229 -52.84 -13.79 -6.25
CA SER A 229 -52.06 -14.81 -5.55
C SER A 229 -52.14 -14.71 -4.04
N ALA A 230 -51.67 -15.74 -3.36
CA ALA A 230 -51.23 -15.64 -1.98
C ALA A 230 -50.05 -14.67 -1.87
N VAL A 231 -49.80 -14.17 -0.65
CA VAL A 231 -48.63 -13.30 -0.34
C VAL A 231 -47.34 -14.13 -0.44
N SER A 232 -46.29 -13.55 -0.99
CA SER A 232 -44.97 -14.15 -1.06
C SER A 232 -44.38 -14.45 0.32
N ALA A 233 -43.30 -15.22 0.36
CA ALA A 233 -42.41 -15.21 1.51
C ALA A 233 -41.90 -13.79 1.76
N SER A 234 -41.63 -13.47 3.05
CA SER A 234 -41.05 -12.18 3.43
C SER A 234 -39.58 -12.12 3.10
N TYR A 235 -39.13 -11.01 2.57
CA TYR A 235 -37.73 -10.68 2.31
C TYR A 235 -37.32 -9.49 3.17
N ALA A 236 -36.29 -9.66 4.01
CA ALA A 236 -35.83 -8.63 4.91
C ALA A 236 -34.71 -7.79 4.25
N ALA A 237 -34.73 -6.49 4.50
CA ALA A 237 -33.63 -5.59 4.19
C ALA A 237 -33.42 -4.67 5.38
N THR A 238 -32.19 -4.58 5.85
CA THR A 238 -31.78 -3.71 6.97
C THR A 238 -31.04 -2.50 6.41
N ILE A 239 -31.47 -1.33 6.81
CA ILE A 239 -30.80 -0.10 6.41
C ILE A 239 -29.76 0.26 7.47
N ASP A 240 -28.51 0.40 7.02
CA ASP A 240 -27.41 0.91 7.82
C ASP A 240 -26.62 1.94 7.01
N THR A 241 -26.70 3.19 7.39
CA THR A 241 -26.10 4.34 6.69
C THR A 241 -24.93 4.95 7.46
N THR A 242 -24.49 4.33 8.55
CA THR A 242 -23.49 4.87 9.44
C THR A 242 -22.53 3.82 9.94
N ALA A 243 -21.24 4.13 9.93
CA ALA A 243 -20.22 3.36 10.60
C ALA A 243 -19.61 4.15 11.75
N ALA A 244 -19.51 3.55 12.92
CA ALA A 244 -18.85 4.16 14.07
C ALA A 244 -17.33 4.21 13.85
N ALA A 245 -16.63 5.22 14.40
CA ALA A 245 -15.17 5.22 14.34
C ALA A 245 -14.60 4.04 15.15
N PRO A 246 -13.64 3.27 14.60
CA PRO A 246 -12.99 2.21 15.38
C PRO A 246 -12.15 2.79 16.52
N VAL A 247 -11.77 1.94 17.47
CA VAL A 247 -10.90 2.33 18.58
C VAL A 247 -9.64 1.48 18.52
N ILE A 248 -8.47 2.13 18.53
CA ILE A 248 -7.19 1.47 18.76
C ILE A 248 -7.02 1.33 20.27
N THR A 249 -6.83 0.11 20.75
CA THR A 249 -6.70 -0.19 22.19
C THR A 249 -5.25 -0.40 22.61
N GLY A 250 -4.33 -0.58 21.67
CA GLY A 250 -2.93 -0.78 21.94
C GLY A 250 -2.19 -1.45 20.80
N PHE A 251 -0.96 -1.84 21.11
CA PHE A 251 -0.12 -2.71 20.26
C PHE A 251 0.45 -3.83 21.13
N THR A 252 0.85 -4.92 20.47
CA THR A 252 1.55 -6.02 21.16
C THR A 252 3.04 -5.71 21.25
N SER A 253 3.64 -6.22 22.33
CA SER A 253 5.04 -6.00 22.69
C SER A 253 5.37 -4.58 23.16
N ASP A 254 4.49 -4.00 24.00
CA ASP A 254 4.86 -2.84 24.80
C ASP A 254 5.94 -3.30 25.79
N SER A 255 7.19 -3.10 25.42
CA SER A 255 8.36 -3.61 26.13
C SER A 255 8.79 -2.67 27.26
N GLY A 256 9.52 -3.16 28.23
CA GLY A 256 9.94 -2.35 29.36
C GLY A 256 8.78 -2.00 30.29
N THR A 257 8.43 -0.71 30.40
CA THR A 257 7.34 -0.24 31.23
C THR A 257 6.00 -0.30 30.50
N VAL A 258 5.20 -1.32 30.79
CA VAL A 258 3.91 -1.54 30.12
C VAL A 258 2.96 -0.35 30.31
N GLY A 259 2.47 0.19 29.23
CA GLY A 259 1.47 1.26 29.19
C GLY A 259 2.05 2.67 29.02
N ASP A 260 3.34 2.82 28.83
CA ASP A 260 3.97 4.10 28.50
C ASP A 260 4.07 4.36 27.00
N HIS A 261 3.75 3.33 26.20
CA HIS A 261 3.75 3.36 24.73
C HIS A 261 5.14 3.55 24.11
N ILE A 262 6.20 3.18 24.81
CA ILE A 262 7.56 3.13 24.30
C ILE A 262 7.99 1.67 24.21
N THR A 263 8.55 1.27 23.09
CA THR A 263 8.87 -0.16 22.86
C THR A 263 10.13 -0.33 22.03
N SER A 264 10.87 -1.40 22.33
CA SER A 264 11.99 -1.85 21.50
C SER A 264 11.56 -2.77 20.34
N ASP A 265 10.28 -3.08 20.22
CA ASP A 265 9.78 -3.89 19.11
C ASP A 265 9.60 -3.01 17.87
N THR A 266 10.28 -3.37 16.80
CA THR A 266 10.22 -2.68 15.50
C THR A 266 9.17 -3.27 14.56
N SER A 267 8.36 -4.23 15.04
CA SER A 267 7.29 -4.89 14.28
C SER A 267 6.01 -4.97 15.09
N LEU A 268 5.30 -3.86 15.16
CA LEU A 268 4.13 -3.72 16.02
C LEU A 268 2.89 -4.39 15.43
N MET A 269 2.15 -5.11 16.25
CA MET A 269 0.79 -5.53 15.91
C MET A 269 -0.20 -4.60 16.61
N ILE A 270 -0.85 -3.76 15.85
CA ILE A 270 -1.84 -2.79 16.33
C ILE A 270 -3.16 -3.52 16.57
N ASN A 271 -3.76 -3.31 17.74
CA ASN A 271 -4.98 -3.96 18.18
C ASN A 271 -6.09 -2.94 18.45
N GLY A 272 -7.32 -3.36 18.26
CA GLY A 272 -8.44 -2.46 18.54
C GLY A 272 -9.81 -3.13 18.48
N THR A 273 -10.83 -2.28 18.57
CA THR A 273 -12.22 -2.69 18.42
C THR A 273 -12.92 -1.87 17.34
N ALA A 274 -13.86 -2.50 16.66
CA ALA A 274 -14.64 -1.94 15.57
C ALA A 274 -16.04 -2.59 15.56
N GLU A 275 -16.87 -2.28 14.63
CA GLU A 275 -18.12 -3.02 14.44
C GLU A 275 -17.81 -4.47 13.98
N ALA A 276 -18.63 -5.40 14.45
CA ALA A 276 -18.44 -6.81 14.12
C ALA A 276 -18.47 -7.06 12.61
N ASN A 277 -17.51 -7.83 12.12
CA ASN A 277 -17.34 -8.16 10.70
C ASN A 277 -17.05 -6.96 9.79
N SER A 278 -16.71 -5.79 10.34
CA SER A 278 -16.27 -4.64 9.55
C SER A 278 -14.82 -4.83 9.07
N THR A 279 -14.48 -4.21 7.96
CA THR A 279 -13.09 -4.12 7.46
C THR A 279 -12.45 -2.86 8.03
N VAL A 280 -11.43 -3.01 8.85
CA VAL A 280 -10.69 -1.90 9.45
C VAL A 280 -9.46 -1.61 8.62
N THR A 281 -9.29 -0.38 8.17
CA THR A 281 -8.06 0.11 7.53
C THR A 281 -7.24 0.85 8.58
N VAL A 282 -6.00 0.43 8.76
CA VAL A 282 -5.08 1.03 9.75
C VAL A 282 -4.09 1.93 9.02
N PHE A 283 -3.77 3.05 9.62
CA PHE A 283 -2.83 4.04 9.07
C PHE A 283 -1.73 4.30 10.08
N GLN A 284 -0.51 4.41 9.58
CA GLN A 284 0.67 4.89 10.28
C GLN A 284 1.03 6.27 9.71
N ASN A 285 1.08 7.29 10.56
CA ASN A 285 1.36 8.67 10.15
C ASN A 285 0.50 9.15 8.96
N GLY A 286 -0.75 8.64 8.86
CA GLY A 286 -1.67 8.96 7.79
C GLY A 286 -1.54 8.12 6.51
N VAL A 287 -0.54 7.25 6.42
CA VAL A 287 -0.37 6.29 5.31
C VAL A 287 -0.97 4.95 5.72
N SER A 288 -1.73 4.30 4.83
CA SER A 288 -2.33 3.00 5.11
C SER A 288 -1.25 1.91 5.19
N ILE A 289 -1.31 1.13 6.27
CA ILE A 289 -0.51 -0.09 6.45
C ILE A 289 -1.33 -1.35 6.19
N GLY A 290 -2.51 -1.20 5.59
CA GLY A 290 -3.39 -2.28 5.18
C GLY A 290 -4.61 -2.48 6.05
N THR A 291 -5.32 -3.58 5.81
CA THR A 291 -6.63 -3.85 6.40
C THR A 291 -6.60 -5.02 7.38
N ALA A 292 -7.59 -5.06 8.26
CA ALA A 292 -7.89 -6.17 9.15
C ALA A 292 -9.39 -6.38 9.23
N LEU A 293 -9.86 -7.62 9.33
CA LEU A 293 -11.26 -7.93 9.55
C LEU A 293 -11.54 -7.96 11.06
N ALA A 294 -12.53 -7.22 11.50
CA ALA A 294 -13.03 -7.34 12.87
C ALA A 294 -13.81 -8.64 13.05
N ASP A 295 -13.55 -9.37 14.11
CA ASP A 295 -14.25 -10.62 14.42
C ASP A 295 -15.72 -10.39 14.81
N GLY A 296 -16.48 -11.47 15.06
CA GLY A 296 -17.88 -11.38 15.48
C GLY A 296 -18.10 -10.69 16.83
N SER A 297 -17.02 -10.38 17.57
CA SER A 297 -17.02 -9.59 18.82
C SER A 297 -16.52 -8.16 18.61
N GLY A 298 -16.10 -7.84 17.38
CA GLY A 298 -15.58 -6.55 16.98
C GLY A 298 -14.08 -6.35 17.24
N ASN A 299 -13.32 -7.40 17.63
CA ASN A 299 -11.87 -7.26 17.84
C ASN A 299 -11.13 -7.42 16.52
N TRP A 300 -10.11 -6.60 16.34
CA TRP A 300 -9.23 -6.67 15.17
C TRP A 300 -7.78 -6.49 15.56
N SER A 301 -6.87 -6.96 14.70
CA SER A 301 -5.45 -6.72 14.83
C SER A 301 -4.79 -6.60 13.46
N ARG A 302 -3.78 -5.74 13.36
CA ARG A 302 -3.00 -5.54 12.13
C ARG A 302 -1.52 -5.45 12.47
N VAL A 303 -0.70 -6.25 11.83
CA VAL A 303 0.77 -6.12 11.91
C VAL A 303 1.20 -4.95 11.02
N ASP A 304 1.98 -4.04 11.58
CA ASP A 304 2.70 -3.07 10.78
C ASP A 304 3.91 -3.77 10.15
N SER A 305 3.95 -3.81 8.85
CA SER A 305 5.04 -4.44 8.09
C SER A 305 6.19 -3.47 7.77
N ASN A 306 6.02 -2.18 8.09
CA ASN A 306 7.09 -1.21 7.94
C ASN A 306 8.17 -1.45 8.99
N VAL A 307 9.40 -1.22 8.61
CA VAL A 307 10.51 -1.19 9.58
C VAL A 307 10.40 0.10 10.37
N LEU A 308 10.18 -0.03 11.67
CA LEU A 308 10.05 1.10 12.56
C LEU A 308 11.43 1.51 13.09
N VAL A 309 11.72 2.81 13.09
CA VAL A 309 13.03 3.38 13.39
C VAL A 309 13.09 3.86 14.83
N SER A 310 14.20 3.57 15.53
CA SER A 310 14.45 4.03 16.90
C SER A 310 14.42 5.57 16.98
N GLY A 311 13.97 6.10 18.10
CA GLY A 311 13.82 7.55 18.32
C GLY A 311 12.59 8.17 17.67
N THR A 312 11.75 7.38 16.97
CA THR A 312 10.60 7.89 16.23
C THR A 312 9.28 7.56 16.92
N THR A 313 8.39 8.53 17.04
CA THR A 313 7.02 8.34 17.50
C THR A 313 6.09 8.22 16.29
N TYR A 314 5.45 7.08 16.15
CA TYR A 314 4.47 6.80 15.11
C TYR A 314 3.07 7.05 15.62
N GLN A 315 2.22 7.66 14.79
CA GLN A 315 0.82 7.93 15.07
C GLN A 315 -0.05 6.95 14.31
N PHE A 316 -0.75 6.08 15.04
CA PHE A 316 -1.66 5.12 14.43
C PHE A 316 -3.08 5.63 14.49
N THR A 317 -3.79 5.57 13.39
CA THR A 317 -5.22 5.84 13.27
C THR A 317 -5.88 4.74 12.48
N ALA A 318 -7.19 4.65 12.56
CA ALA A 318 -7.94 3.65 11.81
C ALA A 318 -9.27 4.20 11.31
N THR A 319 -9.75 3.68 10.20
CA THR A 319 -11.14 3.77 9.75
C THR A 319 -11.71 2.38 9.64
N GLN A 320 -13.01 2.24 9.61
CA GLN A 320 -13.64 0.98 9.27
C GLN A 320 -14.64 1.16 8.13
N THR A 321 -14.79 0.12 7.36
CA THR A 321 -15.93 -0.05 6.46
C THR A 321 -16.79 -1.17 7.02
N ASP A 322 -18.05 -0.87 7.32
CA ASP A 322 -18.98 -1.83 7.90
C ASP A 322 -19.52 -2.82 6.85
N VAL A 323 -20.35 -3.75 7.28
CA VAL A 323 -20.96 -4.74 6.39
C VAL A 323 -21.93 -4.12 5.37
N ALA A 324 -22.47 -2.92 5.64
CA ALA A 324 -23.32 -2.16 4.72
C ALA A 324 -22.49 -1.30 3.73
N GLY A 325 -21.17 -1.25 3.86
CA GLY A 325 -20.28 -0.46 3.01
C GLY A 325 -20.12 0.99 3.44
N ASN A 326 -20.57 1.40 4.64
CA ASN A 326 -20.31 2.75 5.14
C ASN A 326 -18.90 2.85 5.69
N THR A 327 -18.24 3.94 5.38
CA THR A 327 -16.92 4.24 5.94
C THR A 327 -17.02 5.22 7.10
N SER A 328 -16.39 4.88 8.21
CA SER A 328 -16.40 5.67 9.44
C SER A 328 -15.54 6.93 9.36
N ALA A 329 -15.73 7.82 10.32
CA ALA A 329 -14.71 8.80 10.64
C ALA A 329 -13.41 8.10 11.12
N VAL A 330 -12.28 8.81 11.02
CA VAL A 330 -10.99 8.35 11.54
C VAL A 330 -11.05 8.25 13.08
N SER A 331 -10.42 7.22 13.64
CA SER A 331 -10.29 7.03 15.08
C SER A 331 -9.50 8.16 15.75
N ALA A 332 -9.53 8.20 17.07
CA ALA A 332 -8.50 8.92 17.81
C ALA A 332 -7.11 8.33 17.46
N SER A 333 -6.09 9.20 17.46
CA SER A 333 -4.71 8.79 17.24
C SER A 333 -4.17 8.04 18.45
N TYR A 334 -3.41 6.97 18.21
CA TYR A 334 -2.69 6.20 19.21
C TYR A 334 -1.20 6.29 18.90
N ALA A 335 -0.39 6.80 19.83
CA ALA A 335 1.03 6.97 19.66
C ALA A 335 1.79 5.73 20.11
N ALA A 336 2.84 5.35 19.38
CA ALA A 336 3.83 4.39 19.81
C ALA A 336 5.23 4.94 19.47
N THR A 337 6.12 4.96 20.44
CA THR A 337 7.50 5.41 20.26
C THR A 337 8.42 4.20 20.20
N ILE A 338 9.25 4.13 19.19
CA ILE A 338 10.23 3.05 19.04
C ILE A 338 11.53 3.50 19.69
N ASP A 339 12.06 2.65 20.55
CA ASP A 339 13.37 2.83 21.12
C ASP A 339 14.10 1.50 21.20
N THR A 340 15.05 1.31 20.32
CA THR A 340 15.87 0.10 20.23
C THR A 340 17.29 0.30 20.73
N THR A 341 17.60 1.49 21.18
CA THR A 341 18.93 1.84 21.68
C THR A 341 18.98 1.60 23.17
N GLY A 342 19.91 0.76 23.60
CA GLY A 342 20.14 0.57 25.04
C GLY A 342 20.95 1.71 25.62
N PRO A 343 20.71 2.03 26.89
CA PRO A 343 21.45 3.08 27.57
C PRO A 343 22.94 2.74 27.66
N ALA A 344 23.76 3.74 27.44
CA ALA A 344 25.21 3.63 27.61
C ALA A 344 25.69 4.52 28.76
N VAL A 345 26.80 4.14 29.35
CA VAL A 345 27.45 4.99 30.33
C VAL A 345 28.16 6.14 29.60
N SER A 346 27.65 7.34 29.74
CA SER A 346 28.22 8.55 29.14
C SER A 346 29.48 9.00 29.89
N SER A 347 29.47 8.94 31.23
CA SER A 347 30.64 9.27 32.04
C SER A 347 30.64 8.59 33.40
N ILE A 348 31.83 8.32 33.91
CA ILE A 348 32.03 7.94 35.32
C ILE A 348 33.13 8.83 35.86
N VAL A 349 32.78 9.75 36.76
CA VAL A 349 33.69 10.76 37.31
C VAL A 349 33.86 10.59 38.81
N PHE A 350 35.10 10.40 39.28
CA PHE A 350 35.40 10.45 40.69
C PHE A 350 35.47 11.92 41.13
N LEU A 351 34.54 12.37 41.96
CA LEU A 351 34.40 13.75 42.40
C LEU A 351 35.45 14.10 43.43
N THR A 352 35.97 13.10 44.14
CA THR A 352 37.07 13.22 45.08
C THR A 352 38.20 12.29 44.63
N PRO A 353 39.35 12.83 44.15
CA PRO A 353 40.44 12.02 43.57
C PRO A 353 41.20 11.12 44.58
N ASN A 354 40.98 11.28 45.86
CA ASN A 354 41.38 10.37 46.90
C ASN A 354 40.27 10.25 47.94
N PRO A 355 40.11 9.09 48.60
CA PRO A 355 39.17 9.01 49.72
C PRO A 355 39.38 10.21 50.66
N ASP A 356 38.31 10.82 51.11
CA ASP A 356 38.41 11.88 52.10
C ASP A 356 39.00 11.35 53.42
N ALA A 357 39.17 12.21 54.42
CA ALA A 357 39.72 11.81 55.72
C ALA A 357 38.89 10.74 56.44
N SER A 358 37.65 10.49 55.97
CA SER A 358 36.73 9.46 56.47
C SER A 358 36.83 8.14 55.67
N GLY A 359 37.57 8.09 54.56
CA GLY A 359 37.77 6.93 53.72
C GLY A 359 36.69 6.75 52.65
N TYR A 360 35.89 7.78 52.32
CA TYR A 360 34.83 7.78 51.31
C TYR A 360 35.26 8.48 50.03
N THR A 361 34.69 8.01 48.93
CA THR A 361 34.82 8.62 47.62
C THR A 361 33.45 8.75 46.95
N ASP A 362 33.14 9.93 46.47
CA ASP A 362 31.95 10.21 45.70
C ASP A 362 32.25 10.06 44.21
N VAL A 363 31.36 9.36 43.49
CA VAL A 363 31.45 9.10 42.06
C VAL A 363 30.14 9.52 41.40
N SER A 364 30.23 10.25 40.32
CA SER A 364 29.11 10.57 39.45
C SER A 364 29.12 9.56 38.29
N ILE A 365 28.02 8.93 38.03
CA ILE A 365 27.77 8.05 36.85
C ILE A 365 26.68 8.72 36.05
N THR A 366 26.95 9.00 34.78
CA THR A 366 25.95 9.58 33.88
C THR A 366 25.69 8.60 32.75
N PHE A 367 24.42 8.37 32.42
CA PHE A 367 23.99 7.56 31.30
C PHE A 367 23.55 8.46 30.14
N THR A 368 23.52 7.91 28.94
CA THR A 368 23.02 8.61 27.76
C THR A 368 21.51 8.84 27.80
N GLU A 369 20.80 8.06 28.61
CA GLU A 369 19.35 8.11 28.80
C GLU A 369 18.94 7.54 30.15
N ALA A 370 17.64 7.61 30.49
CA ALA A 370 17.14 7.15 31.78
C ALA A 370 17.17 5.63 31.90
N VAL A 371 17.78 5.11 32.97
CA VAL A 371 17.87 3.68 33.27
C VAL A 371 16.84 3.25 34.32
N GLY A 372 16.18 2.09 34.07
CA GLY A 372 15.05 1.64 34.85
C GLY A 372 15.41 0.80 36.08
N ASN A 373 16.41 -0.06 35.99
CA ASN A 373 16.74 -1.08 37.01
C ASN A 373 18.21 -1.09 37.40
N PHE A 374 18.89 0.05 37.32
CA PHE A 374 20.30 0.17 37.72
C PHE A 374 20.44 0.14 39.26
N ASP A 375 21.23 -0.78 39.79
CA ASP A 375 21.50 -0.91 41.19
C ASP A 375 22.95 -1.33 41.49
N ALA A 376 23.28 -1.49 42.76
CA ALA A 376 24.67 -1.82 43.15
C ALA A 376 25.17 -3.18 42.60
N SER A 377 24.29 -4.09 42.18
CA SER A 377 24.70 -5.38 41.57
C SER A 377 25.24 -5.23 40.14
N ASP A 378 24.93 -4.09 39.50
CA ASP A 378 25.47 -3.70 38.19
C ASP A 378 26.88 -3.13 38.27
N LEU A 379 27.40 -2.88 39.48
CA LEU A 379 28.70 -2.29 39.73
C LEU A 379 29.73 -3.35 40.11
N GLN A 380 30.88 -3.29 39.45
CA GLN A 380 32.03 -4.13 39.76
C GLN A 380 33.30 -3.29 40.00
N TRP A 381 34.13 -3.79 40.88
CA TRP A 381 35.44 -3.23 41.12
C TRP A 381 36.55 -4.20 40.68
N GLN A 382 37.47 -3.71 39.88
CA GLN A 382 38.61 -4.50 39.43
C GLN A 382 39.90 -3.89 39.93
N THR A 383 40.65 -4.59 40.80
CA THR A 383 41.91 -4.12 41.37
C THR A 383 43.05 -4.39 40.41
N GLY A 384 43.88 -3.35 40.15
CA GLY A 384 45.15 -3.51 39.44
C GLY A 384 45.04 -3.82 37.94
N GLY A 385 44.01 -3.36 37.21
CA GLY A 385 43.89 -3.43 35.74
C GLY A 385 43.78 -4.82 35.10
N SER A 386 44.19 -5.88 35.77
CA SER A 386 44.10 -7.27 35.28
C SER A 386 43.62 -8.28 36.33
N GLY A 387 43.25 -7.85 37.52
CA GLY A 387 42.65 -8.67 38.56
C GLY A 387 41.21 -9.10 38.25
N PRO A 388 40.66 -10.11 38.95
CA PRO A 388 39.28 -10.40 38.79
C PRO A 388 38.39 -9.25 39.26
N ALA A 389 37.39 -8.92 38.49
CA ALA A 389 36.35 -7.96 38.90
C ALA A 389 35.45 -8.57 39.97
N ILE A 390 35.13 -7.80 41.01
CA ILE A 390 34.21 -8.20 42.09
C ILE A 390 32.96 -7.35 42.03
N THR A 391 31.80 -7.96 42.15
CA THR A 391 30.52 -7.22 42.23
C THR A 391 30.49 -6.41 43.54
N LEU A 392 30.19 -5.13 43.43
CA LEU A 392 30.10 -4.24 44.59
C LEU A 392 28.79 -4.48 45.34
N THR A 393 28.87 -4.48 46.66
CA THR A 393 27.74 -4.59 47.58
C THR A 393 28.01 -3.70 48.82
N ALA A 394 27.04 -3.54 49.68
CA ALA A 394 27.24 -2.86 50.96
C ALA A 394 28.24 -3.55 51.89
N THR A 395 28.67 -4.77 51.55
CA THR A 395 29.57 -5.58 52.38
C THR A 395 30.77 -6.11 51.62
N SER A 396 30.99 -5.77 50.37
CA SER A 396 32.15 -6.17 49.56
C SER A 396 33.44 -5.60 50.11
N THR A 397 34.55 -6.25 49.86
CA THR A 397 35.92 -5.83 50.21
C THR A 397 36.81 -5.99 48.95
N PRO A 398 37.77 -5.08 48.67
CA PRO A 398 38.23 -3.97 49.52
C PRO A 398 37.34 -2.72 49.42
N VAL A 399 36.38 -2.63 48.47
CA VAL A 399 35.52 -1.46 48.22
C VAL A 399 34.07 -1.87 48.36
N LYS A 400 33.25 -1.08 49.01
CA LYS A 400 31.82 -1.32 49.14
C LYS A 400 30.98 -0.10 48.79
N VAL A 401 29.73 -0.32 48.34
CA VAL A 401 28.77 0.74 48.06
C VAL A 401 28.15 1.21 49.38
N ILE A 402 28.21 2.51 49.66
CA ILE A 402 27.51 3.14 50.77
C ILE A 402 26.14 3.66 50.35
N SER A 403 26.10 4.33 49.21
CA SER A 403 24.84 4.83 48.63
C SER A 403 24.93 4.86 47.12
N LEU A 404 23.81 4.61 46.48
CA LEU A 404 23.62 4.80 45.04
C LEU A 404 22.23 5.45 44.88
N THR A 405 22.18 6.67 44.40
CA THR A 405 20.98 7.51 44.32
C THR A 405 20.94 8.27 43.03
N THR A 406 19.70 8.54 42.57
CA THR A 406 19.43 9.37 41.40
C THR A 406 18.23 10.25 41.63
N VAL A 407 18.11 11.33 40.86
CA VAL A 407 16.91 12.22 40.86
C VAL A 407 16.15 12.18 39.53
N ASP A 408 16.81 11.66 38.47
CA ASP A 408 16.27 11.66 37.10
C ASP A 408 16.53 10.36 36.34
N ASN A 409 17.12 9.35 36.99
CA ASN A 409 17.54 8.08 36.38
C ASN A 409 18.61 8.17 35.28
N ILE A 410 19.14 9.36 35.02
CA ILE A 410 20.23 9.62 34.08
C ILE A 410 21.53 9.87 34.87
N HIS A 411 21.44 10.74 35.87
CA HIS A 411 22.56 11.12 36.71
C HIS A 411 22.51 10.38 38.04
N TRP A 412 23.50 9.56 38.31
CA TRP A 412 23.58 8.75 39.51
C TRP A 412 24.76 9.20 40.39
N ALA A 413 24.47 9.37 41.67
CA ALA A 413 25.49 9.65 42.68
C ALA A 413 25.80 8.35 43.46
N LEU A 414 27.03 7.90 43.38
CA LEU A 414 27.57 6.72 44.06
C LEU A 414 28.58 7.14 45.13
N GLN A 415 28.43 6.66 46.34
CA GLN A 415 29.45 6.81 47.39
C GLN A 415 30.07 5.44 47.70
N LEU A 416 31.40 5.40 47.61
CA LEU A 416 32.22 4.19 47.85
C LEU A 416 33.00 4.34 49.16
N ASP A 417 33.13 3.28 49.93
CA ASP A 417 33.93 3.17 51.14
C ASP A 417 35.14 2.28 50.88
N TYR A 418 36.35 2.85 51.05
CA TYR A 418 37.62 2.18 50.91
C TYR A 418 38.26 1.86 52.28
N SER A 419 37.53 1.96 53.38
CA SER A 419 38.11 1.80 54.74
C SER A 419 38.62 0.33 55.00
N GLY A 420 38.32 -0.60 54.11
CA GLY A 420 38.81 -2.00 54.19
C GLY A 420 40.12 -2.23 53.39
N SER A 421 40.63 -1.25 52.66
CA SER A 421 41.90 -1.35 51.92
C SER A 421 43.08 -0.80 52.80
N SER A 422 44.26 -1.38 52.59
CA SER A 422 45.47 -1.03 53.38
C SER A 422 45.83 0.47 53.19
N PRO A 423 46.16 1.22 54.25
CA PRO A 423 46.44 2.66 54.17
C PRO A 423 47.64 3.07 53.32
N SER A 424 48.35 2.13 52.76
CA SER A 424 49.49 2.37 51.84
C SER A 424 49.18 2.02 50.38
N GLY A 425 47.92 1.65 50.07
CA GLY A 425 47.59 1.12 48.77
C GLY A 425 46.83 2.16 47.94
N LYS A 426 47.47 2.77 46.98
CA LYS A 426 46.85 3.26 45.78
C LYS A 426 46.31 2.03 45.09
N ASP A 427 45.06 1.66 45.39
CA ASP A 427 44.34 0.68 44.59
C ASP A 427 44.04 1.30 43.21
N ASN A 428 44.86 0.97 42.22
CA ASN A 428 44.63 1.23 40.80
C ASN A 428 43.47 0.40 40.32
N GLY A 429 42.31 0.52 40.98
CA GLY A 429 41.12 -0.16 40.64
C GLY A 429 40.26 0.65 39.63
N ARG A 430 39.54 0.00 38.83
CA ARG A 430 38.52 0.61 37.97
C ARG A 430 37.13 0.20 38.38
N LEU A 431 36.22 1.14 38.33
CA LEU A 431 34.80 0.89 38.45
C LEU A 431 34.25 0.45 37.08
N ILE A 432 33.55 -0.65 37.07
CA ILE A 432 32.94 -1.23 35.89
C ILE A 432 31.43 -1.21 36.12
N VAL A 433 30.68 -0.72 35.17
CA VAL A 433 29.23 -0.86 35.10
C VAL A 433 28.94 -2.05 34.17
N THR A 434 28.29 -3.08 34.68
CA THR A 434 27.96 -4.29 33.90
C THR A 434 26.68 -4.05 33.07
N PRO A 435 26.49 -4.72 31.91
CA PRO A 435 25.35 -4.49 31.04
C PRO A 435 24.10 -5.27 31.52
N THR A 436 23.72 -5.10 32.79
CA THR A 436 22.57 -5.80 33.40
C THR A 436 21.41 -4.86 33.67
N TYR A 437 21.61 -3.56 33.46
CA TYR A 437 20.57 -2.53 33.55
C TYR A 437 19.84 -2.35 32.20
N THR A 438 18.67 -1.76 32.24
CA THR A 438 17.86 -1.48 31.05
C THR A 438 17.35 -0.05 31.08
N ASP A 439 16.97 0.47 29.92
CA ASP A 439 16.15 1.68 29.85
C ASP A 439 14.67 1.40 30.19
N ILE A 440 13.82 2.39 30.02
CA ILE A 440 12.36 2.28 30.20
C ILE A 440 11.69 1.42 29.11
N SER A 441 12.31 1.30 27.93
CA SER A 441 11.87 0.50 26.78
C SER A 441 12.26 -0.97 26.91
N GLY A 442 13.10 -1.33 27.90
CA GLY A 442 13.58 -2.68 28.15
C GLY A 442 14.83 -3.04 27.34
N ASN A 443 15.50 -2.10 26.65
CA ASN A 443 16.75 -2.36 25.98
C ASN A 443 17.88 -2.51 27.00
N ILE A 444 18.73 -3.52 26.79
CA ILE A 444 19.85 -3.80 27.71
C ILE A 444 20.93 -2.73 27.49
N GLY A 445 21.43 -2.19 28.58
CA GLY A 445 22.49 -1.20 28.56
C GLY A 445 23.86 -1.77 28.14
N ALA A 446 24.73 -0.89 27.69
CA ALA A 446 26.11 -1.22 27.37
C ALA A 446 26.99 -1.23 28.63
N ALA A 447 28.00 -2.07 28.66
CA ALA A 447 29.00 -2.06 29.75
C ALA A 447 29.79 -0.75 29.76
N GLY A 448 29.91 -0.13 30.91
CA GLY A 448 30.77 1.05 31.13
C GLY A 448 31.97 0.77 32.02
N GLN A 449 33.03 1.49 31.87
CA GLN A 449 34.21 1.41 32.79
C GLN A 449 34.94 2.73 32.89
N THR A 450 35.61 2.94 34.00
CA THR A 450 36.30 4.21 34.35
C THR A 450 37.59 4.51 33.56
N THR A 451 37.88 3.86 32.48
CA THR A 451 38.96 4.26 31.55
C THR A 451 38.80 3.48 30.26
N SER A 452 38.38 4.11 29.30
CA SER A 452 38.57 4.21 27.86
C SER A 452 37.25 4.64 27.23
N THR A 453 37.12 5.88 27.02
CA THR A 453 36.21 6.39 26.02
C THR A 453 36.81 5.98 24.69
N ASN A 454 36.16 5.16 23.91
CA ASN A 454 36.35 5.14 22.48
C ASN A 454 35.79 6.48 21.99
N GLU A 455 36.53 7.52 22.05
CA GLU A 455 36.18 8.77 21.37
C GLU A 455 36.36 8.50 19.87
N LYS A 456 35.25 8.53 19.13
CA LYS A 456 35.33 8.64 17.68
C LYS A 456 35.45 10.12 17.38
N VAL A 457 36.60 10.55 16.95
CA VAL A 457 36.88 11.93 16.56
C VAL A 457 36.97 11.97 15.04
N ALA A 458 36.52 13.06 14.45
CA ALA A 458 36.57 13.25 13.00
C ALA A 458 37.42 14.47 12.64
N PRO A 459 38.77 14.31 12.61
CA PRO A 459 39.66 15.34 12.12
C PRO A 459 39.53 15.53 10.61
N ALA A 460 39.31 16.76 10.19
CA ALA A 460 39.15 17.14 8.79
C ALA A 460 40.06 18.30 8.39
N GLY A 461 40.52 18.31 7.13
CA GLY A 461 41.34 19.38 6.59
C GLY A 461 41.64 19.22 5.09
N ILE A 462 42.64 19.98 4.63
CA ILE A 462 43.00 19.98 3.21
C ILE A 462 44.16 19.01 2.97
N ALA A 463 44.06 18.20 1.92
CA ALA A 463 45.09 17.27 1.47
C ALA A 463 46.43 17.96 1.24
N GLY A 464 47.54 17.33 1.67
CA GLY A 464 48.86 17.87 1.61
C GLY A 464 49.20 18.92 2.71
N GLN A 465 48.20 19.25 3.55
CA GLN A 465 48.39 20.15 4.70
C GLN A 465 48.29 19.37 6.01
N PRO A 466 48.81 19.87 7.11
CA PRO A 466 48.65 19.26 8.44
C PRO A 466 47.15 19.22 8.83
N ILE A 467 46.66 18.06 9.19
CA ILE A 467 45.29 17.83 9.75
C ILE A 467 45.51 17.47 11.22
N ASN A 468 44.97 18.25 12.14
CA ASN A 468 45.08 18.00 13.59
C ASN A 468 44.34 16.70 13.92
N LEU A 469 44.96 15.76 14.67
CA LEU A 469 44.35 14.46 15.01
C LEU A 469 43.33 14.55 16.16
N ALA A 470 43.04 15.75 16.65
CA ALA A 470 42.01 15.96 17.68
C ALA A 470 42.27 15.18 18.99
N LEU A 471 43.49 14.84 19.30
CA LEU A 471 43.81 14.06 20.48
C LEU A 471 43.73 14.92 21.75
N THR A 472 43.10 14.37 22.79
CA THR A 472 42.87 15.10 24.04
C THR A 472 44.09 15.03 24.95
N ASP A 473 44.60 16.17 25.40
CA ASP A 473 45.66 16.22 26.39
C ASP A 473 45.16 15.66 27.74
N PRO A 474 45.74 14.57 28.25
CA PRO A 474 45.36 14.00 29.55
C PRO A 474 45.67 14.89 30.75
N GLY A 475 46.22 16.09 30.52
CA GLY A 475 46.58 17.08 31.55
C GLY A 475 47.95 16.88 32.15
N THR A 476 48.08 17.01 33.49
CA THR A 476 49.40 16.91 34.13
C THR A 476 49.93 15.48 34.15
N VAL A 477 50.91 15.18 33.31
CA VAL A 477 51.57 13.89 33.17
C VAL A 477 53.04 13.96 33.60
N GLN A 478 53.69 12.83 33.93
CA GLN A 478 55.14 12.71 34.10
C GLN A 478 55.79 12.34 32.77
N GLY A 479 56.63 13.26 32.25
CA GLY A 479 57.38 13.03 31.01
C GLY A 479 56.49 13.20 29.75
N ASN A 480 56.89 12.57 28.66
CA ASN A 480 56.18 12.62 27.39
C ASN A 480 55.05 11.60 27.34
N ILE A 481 54.03 11.90 26.56
CA ILE A 481 52.98 10.97 26.15
C ILE A 481 53.53 10.15 24.97
N ALA A 482 53.41 8.83 25.06
CA ALA A 482 53.73 7.95 23.94
C ALA A 482 52.46 7.66 23.12
N VAL A 483 52.51 7.98 21.85
CA VAL A 483 51.37 7.74 20.92
C VAL A 483 51.79 6.74 19.86
N THR A 484 50.92 5.75 19.63
CA THR A 484 51.02 4.84 18.48
C THR A 484 49.84 5.12 17.56
N VAL A 485 50.13 5.45 16.29
CA VAL A 485 49.11 5.64 15.25
C VAL A 485 49.22 4.50 14.25
N ALA A 486 48.21 3.66 14.12
CA ALA A 486 48.19 2.54 13.21
C ALA A 486 47.11 2.76 12.10
N GLY A 487 47.34 2.14 10.95
CA GLY A 487 46.49 2.32 9.77
C GLY A 487 46.93 3.47 8.86
N VAL A 488 48.13 4.02 9.10
CA VAL A 488 48.69 5.13 8.31
C VAL A 488 49.11 4.61 6.93
N PRO A 489 48.50 5.11 5.84
CA PRO A 489 48.82 4.63 4.49
C PRO A 489 50.21 5.05 4.05
N LEU A 490 50.75 4.33 3.07
CA LEU A 490 52.04 4.68 2.48
C LEU A 490 52.01 6.11 1.86
N GLY A 491 52.99 6.92 2.19
CA GLY A 491 53.12 8.29 1.71
C GLY A 491 52.45 9.35 2.59
N TRP A 492 51.73 8.92 3.64
CA TRP A 492 51.28 9.83 4.72
C TRP A 492 52.37 9.98 5.76
N SER A 493 52.36 11.08 6.50
CA SER A 493 53.34 11.34 7.57
C SER A 493 52.66 12.05 8.73
N LEU A 494 53.16 11.83 9.93
CA LEU A 494 52.82 12.63 11.11
C LEU A 494 53.76 13.85 11.23
N SER A 495 53.26 14.88 11.90
CA SER A 495 54.02 16.09 12.16
C SER A 495 55.31 15.82 12.96
N GLU A 496 55.31 14.76 13.78
CA GLU A 496 56.45 14.28 14.55
C GLU A 496 56.40 12.78 14.75
N GLY A 497 57.50 12.16 15.17
CA GLY A 497 57.59 10.73 15.43
C GLY A 497 58.39 9.95 14.40
N THR A 498 58.25 8.63 14.42
CA THR A 498 59.01 7.69 13.60
C THR A 498 58.04 6.72 12.90
N ASP A 499 58.18 6.60 11.59
CA ASP A 499 57.52 5.58 10.79
C ASP A 499 58.18 4.22 11.09
N ASN A 500 57.34 3.25 11.52
CA ASN A 500 57.80 1.89 11.83
C ASN A 500 57.88 1.01 10.57
N GLY A 501 57.40 1.47 9.43
CA GLY A 501 57.46 0.77 8.14
C GLY A 501 56.39 -0.34 7.96
N ASP A 502 55.46 -0.49 8.87
CA ASP A 502 54.40 -1.47 8.86
C ASP A 502 53.00 -0.80 8.81
N GLY A 503 52.93 0.48 8.49
CA GLY A 503 51.70 1.27 8.53
C GLY A 503 51.36 1.79 9.91
N SER A 504 52.32 1.74 10.84
CA SER A 504 52.18 2.38 12.14
C SER A 504 53.30 3.43 12.38
N TRP A 505 53.01 4.41 13.22
CA TRP A 505 53.91 5.43 13.67
C TRP A 505 53.99 5.46 15.20
N THR A 506 55.19 5.76 15.72
CA THR A 506 55.39 5.97 17.16
C THR A 506 55.84 7.39 17.42
N VAL A 507 55.14 8.07 18.31
CA VAL A 507 55.42 9.48 18.69
C VAL A 507 55.71 9.55 20.19
N GLN A 508 56.62 10.46 20.58
CA GLN A 508 56.88 10.83 21.98
C GLN A 508 56.72 12.33 22.08
N THR A 509 55.55 12.78 22.57
CA THR A 509 55.25 14.23 22.59
C THR A 509 54.88 14.71 23.99
N ASN A 510 55.10 16.00 24.25
CA ASN A 510 54.58 16.74 25.39
C ASN A 510 53.47 17.73 25.01
N ASN A 511 53.04 17.70 23.76
CA ASN A 511 51.96 18.52 23.22
C ASN A 511 51.11 17.68 22.26
N ILE A 512 50.37 16.76 22.82
CA ILE A 512 49.55 15.81 22.05
C ILE A 512 48.45 16.50 21.23
N ALA A 513 47.89 17.59 21.74
CA ALA A 513 46.83 18.35 21.09
C ALA A 513 47.30 19.05 19.78
N ALA A 514 48.60 19.15 19.54
CA ALA A 514 49.15 19.68 18.29
C ALA A 514 49.57 18.59 17.30
N LEU A 515 49.43 17.32 17.65
CA LEU A 515 49.80 16.23 16.75
C LEU A 515 48.91 16.23 15.52
N SER A 516 49.53 16.26 14.36
CA SER A 516 48.79 16.28 13.09
C SER A 516 49.33 15.24 12.11
N ILE A 517 48.48 14.89 11.15
CA ILE A 517 48.83 14.01 10.04
C ILE A 517 48.78 14.80 8.72
N ILE A 518 49.65 14.42 7.78
CA ILE A 518 49.75 15.02 6.47
C ILE A 518 49.52 13.92 5.42
N SER A 519 48.46 14.05 4.59
CA SER A 519 48.23 13.20 3.45
C SER A 519 49.06 13.65 2.23
N PRO A 520 49.23 12.81 1.20
CA PRO A 520 49.67 13.31 -0.11
C PRO A 520 48.67 14.32 -0.67
N ASP A 521 49.14 15.34 -1.44
CA ASP A 521 48.27 16.34 -2.12
C ASP A 521 47.25 15.69 -3.07
N SER A 522 47.53 14.48 -3.55
CA SER A 522 46.68 13.74 -4.47
C SER A 522 45.63 12.89 -3.77
N TYR A 523 45.67 12.74 -2.45
CA TYR A 523 44.67 11.98 -1.72
C TYR A 523 43.46 12.86 -1.42
N THR A 524 42.27 12.37 -1.67
CA THR A 524 41.02 12.96 -1.21
C THR A 524 40.09 11.84 -0.72
N GLY A 525 39.31 12.13 0.31
CA GLY A 525 38.38 11.18 0.92
C GLY A 525 38.53 11.07 2.43
N ALA A 526 38.20 9.90 2.97
CA ALA A 526 38.30 9.66 4.41
C ALA A 526 38.88 8.27 4.70
N LEU A 527 39.55 8.13 5.84
CA LEU A 527 40.05 6.85 6.34
C LEU A 527 40.06 6.83 7.87
N THR A 528 40.01 5.61 8.42
CA THR A 528 40.07 5.42 9.87
C THR A 528 41.46 5.08 10.32
N LEU A 529 41.99 5.81 11.32
CA LEU A 529 43.24 5.53 12.02
C LEU A 529 42.92 4.99 13.41
N ASN A 530 43.79 4.09 13.88
CA ASN A 530 43.75 3.58 15.24
C ASN A 530 44.88 4.21 16.06
N VAL A 531 44.51 5.07 16.99
CA VAL A 531 45.46 5.79 17.83
C VAL A 531 45.43 5.22 19.24
N THR A 532 46.61 4.95 19.80
CA THR A 532 46.73 4.54 21.19
C THR A 532 47.69 5.47 21.90
N GLU A 533 47.24 6.12 22.94
CA GLU A 533 48.02 7.01 23.77
C GLU A 533 48.39 6.31 25.07
N TYR A 534 49.64 6.52 25.53
CA TYR A 534 50.15 5.98 26.80
C TYR A 534 50.85 7.11 27.57
N TRP A 535 50.55 7.26 28.83
CA TRP A 535 51.22 8.24 29.68
C TRP A 535 51.44 7.75 31.12
N THR A 536 52.27 8.45 31.87
CA THR A 536 52.46 8.21 33.29
C THR A 536 51.86 9.41 34.04
N ASN A 537 50.91 9.15 34.92
CA ASN A 537 50.32 10.16 35.80
C ASN A 537 51.35 10.70 36.80
N THR A 538 51.08 11.86 37.41
CA THR A 538 51.96 12.47 38.43
C THR A 538 52.13 11.58 39.65
N ASP A 539 51.30 10.64 39.91
CA ASP A 539 51.35 9.66 40.97
C ASP A 539 52.20 8.43 40.62
N GLY A 540 52.69 8.31 39.38
CA GLY A 540 53.50 7.20 38.88
C GLY A 540 52.69 6.02 38.32
N SER A 541 51.36 6.12 38.29
CA SER A 541 50.50 5.15 37.58
C SER A 541 50.57 5.36 36.07
N THR A 542 50.41 4.31 35.29
CA THR A 542 50.33 4.41 33.83
C THR A 542 48.89 4.33 33.38
N ALA A 543 48.51 5.13 32.38
CA ALA A 543 47.22 5.14 31.73
C ALA A 543 47.37 5.05 30.22
N ASN A 544 46.31 4.67 29.53
CA ASN A 544 46.24 4.66 28.10
C ASN A 544 44.81 4.96 27.65
N VAL A 545 44.71 5.51 26.43
CA VAL A 545 43.46 5.71 25.73
C VAL A 545 43.60 5.17 24.33
N PHE A 546 42.50 4.65 23.78
CA PHE A 546 42.41 4.22 22.40
C PHE A 546 41.40 5.12 21.69
N VAL A 547 41.84 5.75 20.59
CA VAL A 547 41.01 6.64 19.78
C VAL A 547 40.90 6.07 18.37
N SER A 548 39.69 6.09 17.78
CA SER A 548 39.48 5.77 16.40
C SER A 548 39.20 7.07 15.63
N ASP A 549 40.23 7.55 14.92
CA ASP A 549 40.16 8.81 14.18
C ASP A 549 39.64 8.59 12.77
N ASN A 550 38.57 9.26 12.41
CA ASN A 550 38.06 9.33 11.04
C ASN A 550 38.69 10.54 10.35
N VAL A 551 39.85 10.38 9.73
CA VAL A 551 40.57 11.49 9.10
C VAL A 551 39.98 11.77 7.71
N GLU A 552 39.54 13.01 7.51
CA GLU A 552 39.00 13.52 6.27
C GLU A 552 39.95 14.46 5.57
N ALA A 553 40.27 14.20 4.31
CA ALA A 553 41.13 15.05 3.51
C ALA A 553 40.43 15.55 2.26
N TYR A 554 40.18 16.84 2.19
CA TYR A 554 39.55 17.50 1.06
C TYR A 554 40.56 18.03 0.07
N ALA A 555 40.21 18.09 -1.22
CA ALA A 555 41.11 18.64 -2.23
C ALA A 555 41.42 20.12 -1.98
N PRO A 556 42.63 20.63 -2.33
CA PRO A 556 42.97 22.05 -2.20
C PRO A 556 41.93 22.95 -2.87
N GLY A 557 41.36 23.89 -2.11
CA GLY A 557 40.31 24.81 -2.53
C GLY A 557 38.87 24.25 -2.50
N SER A 558 38.70 23.03 -1.99
CA SER A 558 37.38 22.50 -1.65
C SER A 558 36.93 23.01 -0.29
N PRO A 559 35.62 23.12 -0.04
CA PRO A 559 35.09 23.32 1.31
C PRO A 559 35.48 22.16 2.24
N ILE A 560 35.63 22.45 3.53
CA ILE A 560 35.83 21.50 4.62
C ILE A 560 34.48 21.39 5.34
N PHE A 561 33.93 20.19 5.43
CA PHE A 561 32.60 19.97 5.98
C PHE A 561 32.66 19.43 7.39
N ALA A 562 31.77 19.93 8.24
CA ALA A 562 31.48 19.31 9.53
C ALA A 562 30.39 18.22 9.35
N TRP A 563 30.56 17.10 10.05
CA TRP A 563 29.55 16.06 10.08
C TRP A 563 28.48 16.30 11.19
N SER A 564 27.69 15.34 11.54
CA SER A 564 26.62 15.50 12.54
C SER A 564 27.06 15.28 14.00
N GLY A 565 28.36 15.14 14.26
CA GLY A 565 28.92 14.95 15.60
C GLY A 565 29.85 16.09 16.01
N ASP A 566 30.67 15.89 17.05
CA ASP A 566 31.72 16.81 17.44
C ASP A 566 32.93 16.67 16.49
N ASP A 567 33.30 17.74 15.79
CA ASP A 567 34.35 17.75 14.77
C ASP A 567 35.54 18.60 15.15
N VAL A 568 36.70 18.22 14.57
CA VAL A 568 37.92 19.05 14.62
C VAL A 568 38.39 19.36 13.21
N LEU A 569 38.08 20.54 12.73
CA LEU A 569 38.41 21.00 11.38
C LEU A 569 39.76 21.76 11.43
N THR A 570 40.63 21.58 10.43
CA THR A 570 41.94 22.26 10.38
C THR A 570 42.04 23.08 9.10
N GLY A 571 42.22 24.38 9.24
CA GLY A 571 42.51 25.30 8.14
C GLY A 571 43.89 25.09 7.53
N SER A 572 44.00 25.40 6.24
CA SER A 572 45.24 25.37 5.47
C SER A 572 45.91 26.74 5.46
N SER A 573 46.97 26.90 4.68
CA SER A 573 47.58 28.22 4.44
C SER A 573 46.83 29.06 3.39
N GLY A 574 45.70 28.57 2.87
CA GLY A 574 44.92 29.22 1.83
C GLY A 574 43.74 30.02 2.37
N ASN A 575 42.74 30.24 1.50
CA ASN A 575 41.41 30.72 1.88
C ASN A 575 40.54 29.53 2.01
N ASP A 576 40.18 29.14 3.21
CA ASP A 576 39.37 27.97 3.47
C ASP A 576 37.92 28.36 3.71
N LEU A 577 37.02 27.49 3.29
CA LEU A 577 35.60 27.58 3.57
C LEU A 577 35.18 26.40 4.47
N PHE A 578 34.85 26.70 5.71
CA PHE A 578 34.31 25.71 6.65
C PHE A 578 32.78 25.69 6.58
N VAL A 579 32.20 24.53 6.33
CA VAL A 579 30.75 24.37 6.12
C VAL A 579 30.16 23.63 7.31
N PHE A 580 29.28 24.31 8.00
CA PHE A 580 28.51 23.76 9.13
C PHE A 580 27.01 23.70 8.75
N SER A 581 26.45 22.51 8.75
CA SER A 581 25.06 22.25 8.35
C SER A 581 24.39 21.41 9.43
N GLN A 582 23.27 21.88 9.97
CA GLN A 582 22.56 21.18 11.05
C GLN A 582 22.18 19.73 10.69
N PRO A 583 22.22 18.78 11.65
CA PRO A 583 22.75 18.94 12.99
C PRO A 583 24.29 18.82 13.02
N ILE A 584 24.96 19.54 13.93
CA ILE A 584 26.39 19.37 14.26
C ILE A 584 26.52 19.21 15.77
N GLY A 585 27.75 18.92 16.23
CA GLY A 585 28.10 18.85 17.66
C GLY A 585 28.66 20.16 18.21
N ASN A 586 29.69 20.00 19.01
CA ASN A 586 30.55 21.11 19.50
C ASN A 586 31.89 21.04 18.79
N ASP A 587 31.97 21.75 17.69
CA ASP A 587 33.08 21.64 16.76
C ASP A 587 34.19 22.60 17.09
N THR A 588 35.43 22.22 16.75
CA THR A 588 36.58 23.04 16.90
C THR A 588 37.29 23.27 15.56
N VAL A 589 37.63 24.52 15.26
CA VAL A 589 38.41 24.88 14.08
C VAL A 589 39.82 25.31 14.53
N HIS A 590 40.84 24.56 14.14
CA HIS A 590 42.24 24.93 14.28
C HIS A 590 42.75 25.67 13.05
N SER A 591 43.76 26.54 13.27
CA SER A 591 44.44 27.27 12.19
C SER A 591 43.52 28.15 11.33
N PHE A 592 42.42 28.65 11.89
CA PHE A 592 41.53 29.59 11.19
C PHE A 592 42.24 30.93 10.97
N ASP A 593 42.42 31.35 9.72
CA ASP A 593 42.95 32.68 9.38
C ASP A 593 41.82 33.71 9.25
N ALA A 594 41.62 34.52 10.27
CA ALA A 594 40.64 35.59 10.29
C ALA A 594 40.79 36.64 9.15
N ALA A 595 41.94 36.66 8.45
CA ALA A 595 42.12 37.52 7.28
C ALA A 595 41.63 36.91 5.96
N ALA A 596 41.48 35.59 5.91
CA ALA A 596 41.26 34.85 4.65
C ALA A 596 40.08 33.88 4.67
N ASP A 597 39.85 33.22 5.82
CA ASP A 597 38.92 32.10 5.90
C ASP A 597 37.47 32.54 6.15
N GLN A 598 36.57 31.66 5.76
CA GLN A 598 35.13 31.83 5.90
C GLN A 598 34.46 30.63 6.55
N ILE A 599 33.38 30.90 7.28
CA ILE A 599 32.44 29.94 7.85
C ILE A 599 31.14 30.11 7.14
N ASP A 600 30.61 29.03 6.58
CA ASP A 600 29.26 28.95 6.02
C ASP A 600 28.35 28.26 7.02
N LEU A 601 27.30 28.97 7.45
CA LEU A 601 26.29 28.49 8.38
C LEU A 601 25.01 28.14 7.56
N ILE A 602 24.73 26.84 7.39
CA ILE A 602 23.66 26.35 6.55
C ILE A 602 22.50 25.86 7.43
N GLY A 603 21.28 26.40 7.21
CA GLY A 603 20.06 25.94 7.85
C GLY A 603 19.84 26.41 9.29
N TYR A 604 20.65 27.34 9.80
CA TYR A 604 20.52 27.86 11.17
C TYR A 604 19.49 28.97 11.28
N ASN A 605 18.30 28.63 11.79
CA ASN A 605 17.24 29.61 12.03
C ASN A 605 17.68 30.68 13.03
N GLY A 606 17.68 31.97 12.63
CA GLY A 606 18.08 33.10 13.47
C GLY A 606 19.52 33.49 13.37
N LEU A 607 20.37 32.87 12.55
CA LEU A 607 21.76 33.21 12.24
C LEU A 607 21.92 33.57 10.76
N ALA A 608 21.24 34.61 10.29
CA ALA A 608 21.20 35.01 8.88
C ALA A 608 22.12 36.22 8.57
N SER A 609 22.84 36.74 9.57
CA SER A 609 23.78 37.86 9.40
C SER A 609 24.89 37.81 10.42
N PHE A 610 26.00 38.51 10.13
CA PHE A 610 27.09 38.64 11.09
C PHE A 610 26.65 39.27 12.42
N ALA A 611 25.67 40.15 12.41
CA ALA A 611 25.12 40.75 13.64
C ALA A 611 24.46 39.69 14.51
N ASP A 612 23.79 38.71 13.92
CA ASP A 612 23.19 37.60 14.63
C ASP A 612 24.26 36.67 15.22
N VAL A 613 25.29 36.32 14.42
CA VAL A 613 26.45 35.54 14.89
C VAL A 613 27.14 36.25 16.05
N GLN A 614 27.39 37.55 15.92
CA GLN A 614 28.05 38.38 16.95
C GLN A 614 27.27 38.38 18.27
N ALA A 615 25.93 38.30 18.22
CA ALA A 615 25.10 38.24 19.41
C ALA A 615 25.18 36.86 20.14
N HIS A 616 25.66 35.84 19.45
CA HIS A 616 25.79 34.45 19.94
C HIS A 616 27.28 34.07 20.15
N MET A 617 28.22 35.01 20.01
CA MET A 617 29.65 34.76 20.07
C MET A 617 30.26 35.35 21.36
N VAL A 618 31.04 34.53 22.03
CA VAL A 618 31.79 34.91 23.25
C VAL A 618 33.18 34.32 23.16
N ASP A 619 34.11 34.89 23.91
CA ASP A 619 35.45 34.27 24.09
C ASP A 619 35.42 33.32 25.29
N ASP A 620 36.01 32.16 25.16
CA ASP A 620 36.22 31.19 26.23
C ASP A 620 37.33 31.67 27.22
N ALA A 621 37.64 30.86 28.22
CA ALA A 621 38.68 31.18 29.21
C ALA A 621 40.09 31.25 28.60
N ASN A 622 40.31 30.63 27.43
CA ASN A 622 41.60 30.64 26.69
C ASN A 622 41.69 31.79 25.68
N GLY A 623 40.59 32.51 25.47
CA GLY A 623 40.48 33.60 24.51
C GLY A 623 40.07 33.16 23.11
N ASN A 624 39.55 31.96 22.95
CA ASN A 624 39.01 31.43 21.69
C ASN A 624 37.59 31.94 21.47
N ALA A 625 37.24 32.34 20.28
CA ALA A 625 35.88 32.69 19.90
C ALA A 625 34.98 31.43 19.85
N VAL A 626 33.94 31.44 20.66
CA VAL A 626 32.90 30.39 20.70
C VAL A 626 31.61 30.96 20.17
N ILE A 627 31.07 30.36 19.12
CA ILE A 627 29.81 30.74 18.47
C ILE A 627 28.78 29.70 18.87
N ALA A 628 27.79 30.10 19.66
CA ALA A 628 26.67 29.22 20.02
C ALA A 628 25.64 29.23 18.92
N LEU A 629 25.28 28.02 18.39
CA LEU A 629 24.38 27.87 17.27
C LEU A 629 22.93 27.51 17.69
N GLY A 630 22.72 27.29 18.97
CA GLY A 630 21.47 26.80 19.54
C GLY A 630 21.49 25.28 19.77
N ASP A 631 20.48 24.75 20.48
CA ASP A 631 20.33 23.31 20.75
C ASP A 631 21.58 22.58 21.28
N GLY A 632 22.46 23.30 22.00
CA GLY A 632 23.71 22.76 22.53
C GLY A 632 24.86 22.68 21.52
N GLN A 633 24.68 23.14 20.31
CA GLN A 633 25.67 23.15 19.22
C GLN A 633 26.54 24.40 19.30
N SER A 634 27.84 24.27 19.00
CA SER A 634 28.78 25.41 19.00
C SER A 634 29.96 25.20 18.05
N ILE A 635 30.56 26.32 17.63
CA ILE A 635 31.84 26.34 16.90
C ILE A 635 32.85 27.09 17.75
N THR A 636 33.96 26.44 18.03
CA THR A 636 35.13 27.07 18.73
C THR A 636 36.24 27.33 17.74
N LEU A 637 36.72 28.57 17.62
CA LEU A 637 37.86 28.92 16.77
C LEU A 637 39.10 28.99 17.64
N ASP A 638 39.93 27.95 17.59
CA ASP A 638 41.14 27.83 18.44
C ASP A 638 42.21 28.87 18.06
N GLY A 639 42.67 29.61 19.05
CA GLY A 639 43.64 30.69 18.88
C GLY A 639 43.09 31.96 18.24
N VAL A 640 41.79 32.07 17.99
CA VAL A 640 41.15 33.25 17.37
C VAL A 640 40.25 33.95 18.36
N HIS A 641 40.50 35.24 18.61
CA HIS A 641 39.68 36.06 19.49
C HIS A 641 38.46 36.63 18.73
N SER A 642 37.30 36.66 19.36
CA SER A 642 36.04 37.16 18.75
C SER A 642 36.18 38.55 18.10
N SER A 643 37.01 39.41 18.67
CA SER A 643 37.27 40.75 18.12
C SER A 643 38.05 40.76 16.81
N ALA A 644 38.69 39.67 16.40
CA ALA A 644 39.37 39.53 15.12
C ALA A 644 38.42 39.23 13.96
N LEU A 645 37.23 38.78 14.29
CA LEU A 645 36.24 38.34 13.30
C LEU A 645 35.40 39.50 12.79
N THR A 646 35.09 39.45 11.52
CA THR A 646 34.29 40.44 10.78
C THR A 646 33.19 39.76 9.94
N GLY A 647 32.30 40.55 9.36
CA GLY A 647 31.29 40.00 8.49
C GLY A 647 31.81 39.32 7.22
N SER A 648 33.10 39.51 6.86
CA SER A 648 33.70 38.79 5.73
C SER A 648 34.11 37.36 6.06
N ASN A 649 34.14 36.99 7.35
CA ASN A 649 34.42 35.63 7.80
C ASN A 649 33.19 34.72 7.81
N PHE A 650 31.99 35.27 7.50
CA PHE A 650 30.75 34.51 7.56
C PHE A 650 29.96 34.63 6.26
N VAL A 651 29.52 33.54 5.78
CA VAL A 651 28.53 33.40 4.72
C VAL A 651 27.38 32.57 5.23
N PHE A 652 26.22 32.66 4.58
CA PHE A 652 24.99 32.06 5.08
C PHE A 652 24.25 31.36 3.94
N ASP A 653 23.90 30.09 4.16
CA ASP A 653 23.17 29.29 3.22
C ASP A 653 23.74 29.31 1.78
N GLN A 654 25.06 29.38 1.63
CA GLN A 654 25.70 29.22 0.33
C GLN A 654 25.63 27.76 -0.12
N THR A 655 25.56 27.54 -1.42
CA THR A 655 25.68 26.21 -1.99
C THR A 655 27.17 25.88 -2.17
N PRO A 656 27.75 25.00 -1.36
CA PRO A 656 29.14 24.62 -1.48
C PRO A 656 29.42 23.92 -2.82
N VAL A 657 30.63 24.07 -3.37
CA VAL A 657 31.00 23.42 -4.63
C VAL A 657 32.28 22.60 -4.42
N VAL A 658 32.15 21.30 -4.66
CA VAL A 658 33.28 20.35 -4.63
C VAL A 658 33.58 19.90 -6.07
N ASN A 659 34.87 19.95 -6.47
CA ASN A 659 35.31 19.49 -7.77
C ASN A 659 36.16 18.22 -7.60
N ASN A 660 35.69 17.10 -8.13
CA ASN A 660 36.44 15.85 -8.16
C ASN A 660 36.70 15.41 -9.60
N SER A 661 37.97 15.52 -10.02
CA SER A 661 38.42 14.96 -11.31
C SER A 661 39.39 13.78 -11.13
N GLY A 662 39.69 13.41 -9.90
CA GLY A 662 40.54 12.31 -9.50
C GLY A 662 39.77 11.16 -8.87
N THR A 663 40.37 10.57 -7.84
CA THR A 663 39.73 9.56 -7.01
C THR A 663 39.56 10.11 -5.60
N MET A 664 38.34 10.08 -5.10
CA MET A 664 37.95 10.35 -3.73
C MET A 664 37.63 9.01 -3.07
N THR A 665 38.40 8.60 -2.06
CA THR A 665 38.24 7.27 -1.44
C THR A 665 37.74 7.38 -0.02
N ILE A 666 36.66 6.67 0.29
CA ILE A 666 36.14 6.50 1.64
C ILE A 666 36.50 5.07 2.06
N GLY A 667 37.48 4.95 2.97
CA GLY A 667 38.02 3.67 3.42
C GLY A 667 37.07 2.92 4.36
N ASP A 668 37.37 1.65 4.62
CA ASP A 668 36.58 0.80 5.50
C ASP A 668 36.33 1.44 6.87
N GLY A 669 35.05 1.53 7.26
CA GLY A 669 34.63 2.14 8.52
C GLY A 669 34.71 3.65 8.58
N ALA A 670 35.10 4.33 7.49
CA ALA A 670 35.23 5.79 7.43
C ALA A 670 33.90 6.47 6.99
N LEU A 671 33.82 7.76 7.35
CA LEU A 671 32.70 8.63 7.00
C LEU A 671 33.26 9.87 6.27
N LEU A 672 32.56 10.32 5.22
CA LEU A 672 32.85 11.58 4.54
C LEU A 672 31.56 12.38 4.33
N PRO A 673 31.44 13.57 4.98
CA PRO A 673 30.29 14.45 4.76
C PRO A 673 30.46 15.28 3.49
N LEU A 674 29.38 15.44 2.71
CA LEU A 674 29.34 16.30 1.53
C LEU A 674 28.01 17.04 1.44
N SER A 675 28.03 18.24 0.86
CA SER A 675 26.85 19.05 0.56
C SER A 675 27.04 19.89 -0.70
N GLY A 676 25.92 20.37 -1.25
CA GLY A 676 25.91 21.32 -2.37
C GLY A 676 26.14 20.67 -3.72
N ILE A 677 26.95 21.30 -4.58
CA ILE A 677 27.21 20.81 -5.94
C ILE A 677 28.50 20.03 -5.98
N ILE A 678 28.44 18.77 -6.35
CA ILE A 678 29.61 17.93 -6.56
C ILE A 678 29.83 17.76 -8.06
N ASN A 679 30.79 18.47 -8.62
CA ASN A 679 31.27 18.32 -9.99
C ASN A 679 32.18 17.09 -10.06
N ASN A 680 31.61 15.90 -10.17
CA ASN A 680 32.38 14.68 -10.22
C ASN A 680 32.58 14.23 -11.68
N SER A 681 33.78 14.40 -12.20
CA SER A 681 34.21 13.80 -13.48
C SER A 681 35.20 12.65 -13.28
N GLY A 682 35.49 12.32 -12.02
CA GLY A 682 36.40 11.24 -11.61
C GLY A 682 35.61 10.09 -10.95
N LEU A 683 36.21 9.55 -9.90
CA LEU A 683 35.68 8.46 -9.11
C LEU A 683 35.50 8.88 -7.65
N ILE A 684 34.35 8.54 -7.07
CA ILE A 684 34.14 8.48 -5.62
C ILE A 684 34.01 7.00 -5.25
N SER A 685 34.89 6.47 -4.39
CA SER A 685 34.91 5.05 -4.02
C SER A 685 34.54 4.87 -2.56
N LEU A 686 33.61 3.98 -2.27
CA LEU A 686 33.29 3.49 -0.94
C LEU A 686 33.85 2.07 -0.82
N ASP A 687 34.93 1.90 -0.04
CA ASP A 687 35.72 0.68 -0.01
C ASP A 687 35.49 -0.11 1.28
N SER A 688 34.25 -0.43 1.61
CA SER A 688 33.93 -1.24 2.78
C SER A 688 34.49 -2.66 2.65
N ALA A 689 35.17 -3.11 3.67
CA ALA A 689 35.60 -4.49 3.88
C ALA A 689 34.77 -5.21 4.98
N GLY A 690 33.72 -4.53 5.47
CA GLY A 690 32.80 -5.01 6.50
C GLY A 690 32.47 -3.98 7.57
N GLY A 691 33.22 -2.87 7.63
CA GLY A 691 32.89 -1.71 8.44
C GLY A 691 31.90 -0.79 7.73
N ASP A 692 31.02 -0.13 8.48
CA ASP A 692 30.06 0.84 7.93
C ASP A 692 30.83 2.00 7.30
N THR A 693 30.83 2.09 5.98
CA THR A 693 31.54 3.05 5.16
C THR A 693 30.54 4.03 4.57
N LEU A 694 30.57 5.29 5.01
CA LEU A 694 29.48 6.23 4.82
C LEU A 694 29.87 7.46 4.00
N LEU A 695 29.18 7.68 2.90
CA LEU A 695 29.08 8.99 2.28
C LEU A 695 27.85 9.70 2.85
N GLN A 696 28.07 10.70 3.71
CA GLN A 696 26.98 11.41 4.37
C GLN A 696 26.57 12.64 3.56
N VAL A 697 25.29 12.66 3.15
CA VAL A 697 24.67 13.84 2.53
C VAL A 697 24.10 14.71 3.64
N ILE A 698 24.76 15.84 3.91
CA ILE A 698 24.32 16.77 4.95
C ILE A 698 23.25 17.73 4.42
N GLN A 699 22.61 18.47 5.30
CA GLN A 699 21.49 19.37 5.01
C GLN A 699 21.70 20.22 3.73
N HIS A 700 20.65 20.55 3.01
CA HIS A 700 20.61 21.09 1.65
C HIS A 700 20.91 20.06 0.55
N GLY A 701 21.36 18.85 0.93
CA GLY A 701 21.54 17.76 -0.02
C GLY A 701 22.75 17.91 -0.92
N VAL A 702 22.85 17.01 -1.87
CA VAL A 702 23.92 16.96 -2.88
C VAL A 702 23.31 16.95 -4.28
N THR A 703 23.80 17.82 -5.16
CA THR A 703 23.63 17.72 -6.62
C THR A 703 24.91 17.16 -7.21
N LEU A 704 24.85 15.91 -7.67
CA LEU A 704 25.96 15.18 -8.24
C LEU A 704 25.94 15.28 -9.77
N GLN A 705 26.91 15.93 -10.37
CA GLN A 705 27.02 16.16 -11.80
C GLN A 705 28.44 16.04 -12.33
N GLY A 706 28.63 15.94 -13.66
CA GLY A 706 29.97 15.90 -14.30
C GLY A 706 30.31 14.57 -14.96
N GLY A 707 29.37 13.60 -14.99
CA GLY A 707 29.49 12.35 -15.74
C GLY A 707 30.49 11.33 -15.17
N GLY A 708 30.91 11.49 -13.92
CA GLY A 708 31.83 10.57 -13.22
C GLY A 708 31.13 9.37 -12.60
N GLN A 709 31.81 8.72 -11.66
CA GLN A 709 31.32 7.50 -11.02
C GLN A 709 31.32 7.61 -9.50
N ILE A 710 30.33 6.96 -8.87
CA ILE A 710 30.41 6.51 -7.48
C ILE A 710 30.45 5.00 -7.50
N LEU A 711 31.50 4.41 -6.94
CA LEU A 711 31.68 2.96 -6.88
C LEU A 711 31.60 2.49 -5.43
N LEU A 712 30.66 1.60 -5.17
CA LEU A 712 30.54 0.91 -3.90
C LEU A 712 31.17 -0.49 -4.07
N SER A 713 32.07 -0.87 -3.18
CA SER A 713 32.60 -2.23 -3.12
C SER A 713 31.47 -3.25 -2.93
N ASP A 714 31.72 -4.54 -3.13
CA ASP A 714 30.67 -5.57 -2.95
C ASP A 714 30.43 -5.86 -1.46
N SER A 715 29.92 -4.87 -0.72
CA SER A 715 29.64 -4.95 0.70
C SER A 715 28.30 -4.28 1.01
N ALA A 716 27.49 -4.94 1.83
CA ALA A 716 26.23 -4.38 2.33
C ALA A 716 26.44 -3.19 3.30
N ALA A 717 27.68 -3.02 3.80
CA ALA A 717 28.04 -1.96 4.73
C ALA A 717 28.54 -0.67 4.02
N ASN A 718 28.48 -0.59 2.70
CA ASN A 718 28.58 0.70 2.01
C ASN A 718 27.27 1.46 2.13
N ILE A 719 27.33 2.71 2.54
CA ILE A 719 26.13 3.50 2.84
C ILE A 719 26.26 4.89 2.21
N ILE A 720 25.26 5.28 1.44
CA ILE A 720 25.04 6.68 1.06
C ILE A 720 23.75 7.10 1.75
N SER A 721 23.82 8.00 2.73
CA SER A 721 22.65 8.38 3.52
C SER A 721 22.67 9.88 3.86
N GLY A 722 21.50 10.42 4.18
CA GLY A 722 21.35 11.81 4.62
C GLY A 722 21.46 11.98 6.14
N THR A 723 21.56 13.22 6.59
CA THR A 723 21.42 13.58 8.02
C THR A 723 19.96 13.64 8.45
N GLY A 724 19.02 13.52 7.52
CA GLY A 724 17.58 13.53 7.76
C GLY A 724 16.80 13.31 6.48
N PRO A 725 15.50 12.97 6.56
CA PRO A 725 14.67 12.62 5.40
C PRO A 725 14.49 13.79 4.40
N ASP A 726 14.82 15.01 4.82
CA ASP A 726 14.77 16.21 3.95
C ASP A 726 16.06 16.40 3.14
N ALA A 727 17.13 15.66 3.45
CA ALA A 727 18.33 15.65 2.63
C ALA A 727 18.04 14.98 1.28
N THR A 728 18.51 15.57 0.19
CA THR A 728 18.25 15.07 -1.17
C THR A 728 19.54 14.78 -1.90
N LEU A 729 19.66 13.63 -2.53
CA LEU A 729 20.68 13.32 -3.54
C LEU A 729 20.06 13.47 -4.94
N VAL A 730 20.51 14.45 -5.68
CA VAL A 730 20.15 14.64 -7.09
C VAL A 730 21.31 14.11 -7.94
N ASN A 731 21.15 12.94 -8.52
CA ASN A 731 22.11 12.37 -9.49
C ASN A 731 21.78 12.84 -10.89
N VAL A 732 22.48 13.84 -11.40
CA VAL A 732 22.20 14.45 -12.72
C VAL A 732 22.67 13.54 -13.85
N ASP A 733 23.92 13.07 -13.82
CA ASP A 733 24.54 12.37 -14.93
C ASP A 733 25.65 11.37 -14.53
N ASN A 734 25.83 11.11 -13.23
CA ASN A 734 26.84 10.17 -12.75
C ASN A 734 26.33 8.74 -12.77
N THR A 735 27.26 7.79 -12.75
CA THR A 735 26.96 6.37 -12.55
C THR A 735 27.26 5.99 -11.09
N ILE A 736 26.23 5.54 -10.38
CA ILE A 736 26.36 4.96 -9.03
C ILE A 736 26.29 3.44 -9.20
N ALA A 737 27.37 2.73 -8.86
CA ALA A 737 27.46 1.29 -9.12
C ALA A 737 28.00 0.53 -7.91
N GLY A 738 27.51 -0.70 -7.70
CA GLY A 738 28.02 -1.59 -6.65
C GLY A 738 26.97 -2.26 -5.81
N ALA A 739 27.26 -2.39 -4.49
CA ALA A 739 26.38 -2.99 -3.49
C ALA A 739 26.36 -2.16 -2.21
N GLY A 740 25.26 -2.20 -1.46
CA GLY A 740 25.13 -1.46 -0.20
C GLY A 740 23.77 -0.80 -0.07
N GLN A 741 23.71 0.31 0.66
CA GLN A 741 22.49 1.04 0.94
C GLN A 741 22.56 2.46 0.37
N LEU A 742 21.50 2.87 -0.30
CA LEU A 742 21.30 4.23 -0.81
C LEU A 742 20.03 4.80 -0.17
N GLY A 743 20.20 5.71 0.76
CA GLY A 743 19.14 6.38 1.50
C GLY A 743 19.04 6.00 2.96
N GLY A 744 18.88 4.71 3.29
CA GLY A 744 18.71 4.24 4.67
C GLY A 744 17.53 4.88 5.41
N GLY A 745 16.49 5.28 4.69
CA GLY A 745 15.33 6.00 5.23
C GLY A 745 15.55 7.50 5.51
N MET A 746 16.76 8.00 5.30
CA MET A 746 17.20 9.35 5.70
C MET A 746 17.65 10.21 4.51
N LEU A 747 17.20 9.88 3.31
CA LEU A 747 17.61 10.57 2.08
C LEU A 747 16.51 10.49 1.02
N SER A 748 16.16 11.60 0.39
CA SER A 748 15.39 11.61 -0.85
C SER A 748 16.29 11.45 -2.07
N LEU A 749 15.83 10.76 -3.12
CA LEU A 749 16.61 10.46 -4.30
C LEU A 749 15.91 10.93 -5.59
N ASP A 750 16.62 11.75 -6.37
CA ASP A 750 16.25 12.14 -7.73
C ASP A 750 17.37 11.67 -8.69
N ASN A 751 17.08 10.66 -9.51
CA ASN A 751 18.04 10.06 -10.42
C ASN A 751 17.73 10.40 -11.88
N SER A 752 18.61 11.18 -12.49
CA SER A 752 18.64 11.39 -13.95
C SER A 752 19.86 10.73 -14.62
N GLY A 753 20.82 10.25 -13.80
CA GLY A 753 21.99 9.48 -14.23
C GLY A 753 21.69 7.98 -14.27
N THR A 754 22.67 7.17 -13.89
CA THR A 754 22.56 5.71 -13.89
C THR A 754 22.85 5.16 -12.49
N ILE A 755 22.01 4.23 -12.04
CA ILE A 755 22.25 3.44 -10.82
C ILE A 755 22.29 1.97 -11.19
N ILE A 756 23.40 1.27 -10.87
CA ILE A 756 23.61 -0.12 -11.26
C ILE A 756 23.96 -0.99 -10.04
N ALA A 757 23.14 -1.96 -9.72
CA ALA A 757 23.47 -3.01 -8.78
C ALA A 757 24.37 -4.05 -9.46
N THR A 758 25.68 -4.06 -9.13
CA THR A 758 26.67 -4.92 -9.80
C THR A 758 27.21 -6.04 -8.90
N GLY A 759 26.95 -5.97 -7.59
CA GLY A 759 27.54 -6.86 -6.60
C GLY A 759 26.84 -8.22 -6.45
N SER A 760 27.49 -9.10 -5.70
CA SER A 760 26.85 -10.32 -5.16
C SER A 760 25.99 -10.02 -3.92
N ASN A 761 26.26 -8.90 -3.25
CA ASN A 761 25.37 -8.29 -2.28
C ASN A 761 24.42 -7.35 -2.99
N ALA A 762 23.22 -7.16 -2.42
CA ALA A 762 22.18 -6.27 -2.98
C ALA A 762 22.59 -4.79 -2.90
N LEU A 763 22.10 -4.00 -3.86
CA LEU A 763 22.01 -2.55 -3.72
C LEU A 763 20.55 -2.24 -3.31
N VAL A 764 20.39 -1.64 -2.13
CA VAL A 764 19.08 -1.32 -1.58
C VAL A 764 18.86 0.19 -1.63
N ILE A 765 17.82 0.63 -2.30
CA ILE A 765 17.37 2.03 -2.30
C ILE A 765 16.22 2.17 -1.31
N ASP A 766 16.47 2.85 -0.21
CA ASP A 766 15.49 3.13 0.84
C ASP A 766 15.43 4.63 1.11
N THR A 767 14.39 5.27 0.65
CA THR A 767 14.14 6.70 0.86
C THR A 767 13.13 6.96 1.99
N GLY A 768 12.83 5.94 2.81
CA GLY A 768 11.83 6.05 3.88
C GLY A 768 10.44 6.37 3.33
N GLY A 769 9.88 7.50 3.73
CA GLY A 769 8.57 7.95 3.26
C GLY A 769 8.54 8.68 1.92
N SER A 770 9.71 8.99 1.35
CA SER A 770 9.83 9.70 0.07
C SER A 770 9.75 8.77 -1.12
N VAL A 771 9.15 9.23 -2.22
CA VAL A 771 9.13 8.49 -3.48
C VAL A 771 10.45 8.70 -4.21
N VAL A 772 11.08 7.61 -4.68
CA VAL A 772 12.25 7.71 -5.57
C VAL A 772 11.81 8.29 -6.91
N VAL A 773 12.48 9.33 -7.38
CA VAL A 773 12.22 9.92 -8.71
C VAL A 773 13.30 9.42 -9.66
N ASN A 774 12.91 8.75 -10.76
CA ASN A 774 13.84 8.26 -11.77
C ASN A 774 13.45 8.75 -13.17
N SER A 775 14.33 9.54 -13.75
CA SER A 775 14.29 9.91 -15.17
C SER A 775 15.49 9.36 -15.94
N GLY A 776 16.44 8.72 -15.25
CA GLY A 776 17.62 8.06 -15.79
C GLY A 776 17.46 6.55 -15.91
N THR A 777 18.49 5.79 -15.55
CA THR A 777 18.49 4.33 -15.61
C THR A 777 18.66 3.71 -14.22
N LEU A 778 17.83 2.74 -13.93
CA LEU A 778 17.98 1.81 -12.80
C LEU A 778 18.26 0.42 -13.36
N GLU A 779 19.41 -0.16 -13.06
CA GLU A 779 19.87 -1.41 -13.67
C GLU A 779 20.36 -2.40 -12.59
N ALA A 780 20.15 -3.67 -12.83
CA ALA A 780 20.73 -4.75 -12.04
C ALA A 780 21.47 -5.72 -12.95
N THR A 781 22.78 -5.87 -12.71
CA THR A 781 23.64 -6.82 -13.44
C THR A 781 24.24 -7.86 -12.50
N GLY A 782 24.27 -7.60 -11.21
CA GLY A 782 24.84 -8.46 -10.18
C GLY A 782 23.80 -9.41 -9.58
N SER A 783 24.26 -10.56 -9.08
CA SER A 783 23.37 -11.57 -8.45
C SER A 783 22.69 -11.10 -7.16
N GLY A 784 23.23 -10.08 -6.51
CA GLY A 784 22.60 -9.45 -5.34
C GLY A 784 21.32 -8.68 -5.66
N GLY A 785 21.25 -8.14 -6.90
CA GLY A 785 20.08 -7.42 -7.39
C GLY A 785 19.94 -5.99 -6.85
N LEU A 786 18.87 -5.33 -7.31
CA LEU A 786 18.44 -4.00 -6.88
C LEU A 786 17.10 -4.10 -6.17
N THR A 787 17.01 -3.54 -4.99
CA THR A 787 15.74 -3.46 -4.24
C THR A 787 15.38 -2.01 -3.98
N ILE A 788 14.14 -1.62 -4.30
CA ILE A 788 13.57 -0.31 -3.92
C ILE A 788 12.47 -0.58 -2.90
N THR A 789 12.67 -0.11 -1.67
CA THR A 789 11.76 -0.42 -0.55
C THR A 789 10.47 0.41 -0.60
N GLY A 790 10.52 1.60 -1.18
CA GLY A 790 9.43 2.56 -1.28
C GLY A 790 8.80 2.66 -2.67
N GLY A 791 8.03 3.72 -2.89
CA GLY A 791 7.43 4.04 -4.18
C GLY A 791 8.45 4.58 -5.18
N LEU A 792 8.15 4.43 -6.48
CA LEU A 792 8.98 4.89 -7.58
C LEU A 792 8.15 5.72 -8.57
N ALA A 793 8.56 6.95 -8.82
CA ALA A 793 8.07 7.75 -9.93
C ALA A 793 9.07 7.62 -11.10
N ASN A 794 8.74 6.76 -12.06
CA ASN A 794 9.63 6.42 -13.18
C ASN A 794 9.19 7.09 -14.47
N SER A 795 10.05 7.92 -15.03
CA SER A 795 9.95 8.39 -16.43
C SER A 795 11.17 7.98 -17.26
N GLY A 796 12.09 7.21 -16.66
CA GLY A 796 13.29 6.69 -17.27
C GLY A 796 13.20 5.17 -17.53
N MET A 797 14.33 4.49 -17.40
CA MET A 797 14.47 3.07 -17.69
C MET A 797 14.69 2.25 -16.42
N ILE A 798 13.99 1.13 -16.32
CA ILE A 798 14.27 0.05 -15.36
C ILE A 798 14.79 -1.14 -16.16
N TRP A 799 15.98 -1.68 -15.81
CA TRP A 799 16.58 -2.76 -16.59
C TRP A 799 17.10 -3.90 -15.69
N ALA A 800 16.36 -4.97 -15.62
CA ALA A 800 16.83 -6.23 -15.03
C ALA A 800 17.71 -6.96 -16.04
N ASN A 801 19.04 -6.81 -15.94
CA ASN A 801 20.04 -7.18 -16.94
C ASN A 801 21.07 -8.18 -16.35
N GLY A 802 20.66 -9.39 -16.07
CA GLY A 802 21.47 -10.41 -15.42
C GLY A 802 21.35 -10.40 -13.88
N GLY A 803 20.73 -9.38 -13.31
CA GLY A 803 20.36 -9.28 -11.92
C GLY A 803 18.86 -9.01 -11.74
N ASN A 804 18.34 -9.31 -10.58
CA ASN A 804 16.92 -9.09 -10.26
C ASN A 804 16.67 -7.68 -9.80
N ILE A 805 15.46 -7.15 -10.09
CA ILE A 805 14.97 -5.89 -9.52
C ILE A 805 13.67 -6.14 -8.80
N ALA A 806 13.55 -5.69 -7.57
CA ALA A 806 12.32 -5.71 -6.78
C ALA A 806 11.94 -4.28 -6.36
N ILE A 807 10.69 -3.88 -6.62
CA ILE A 807 10.13 -2.58 -6.25
C ILE A 807 8.91 -2.83 -5.39
N ASN A 808 9.04 -2.60 -4.08
CA ASN A 808 8.02 -2.98 -3.10
C ASN A 808 6.84 -2.00 -3.06
N GLY A 809 7.08 -0.74 -3.42
CA GLY A 809 6.05 0.30 -3.44
C GLY A 809 5.44 0.52 -4.82
N GLN A 810 4.44 1.41 -4.87
CA GLN A 810 3.77 1.76 -6.12
C GLN A 810 4.74 2.37 -7.14
N VAL A 811 4.63 1.96 -8.40
CA VAL A 811 5.35 2.56 -9.52
C VAL A 811 4.41 3.41 -10.36
N THR A 812 4.76 4.68 -10.53
CA THR A 812 4.00 5.66 -11.31
C THR A 812 4.90 6.27 -12.40
N GLY A 813 4.29 6.91 -13.37
CA GLY A 813 5.01 7.54 -14.50
C GLY A 813 4.85 6.75 -15.79
N ASP A 814 5.52 7.21 -16.84
CA ASP A 814 5.45 6.69 -18.22
C ASP A 814 6.79 6.12 -18.71
N GLY A 815 7.69 5.82 -17.79
CA GLY A 815 8.97 5.17 -18.11
C GLY A 815 8.81 3.68 -18.42
N ASP A 816 9.81 3.12 -19.08
CA ASP A 816 9.83 1.74 -19.57
C ASP A 816 10.62 0.80 -18.62
N ALA A 817 10.31 -0.49 -18.70
CA ALA A 817 11.10 -1.53 -18.07
C ALA A 817 11.51 -2.62 -19.08
N THR A 818 12.72 -3.16 -18.91
CA THR A 818 13.23 -4.29 -19.73
C THR A 818 13.68 -5.42 -18.81
N ILE A 819 13.30 -6.64 -19.15
CA ILE A 819 13.73 -7.86 -18.46
C ILE A 819 14.67 -8.63 -19.39
N GLY A 820 15.91 -8.79 -18.96
CA GLY A 820 16.94 -9.57 -19.64
C GLY A 820 16.92 -11.04 -19.24
N ASP A 821 17.87 -11.79 -19.81
CA ASP A 821 17.98 -13.24 -19.62
C ASP A 821 18.21 -13.61 -18.16
N LEU A 822 17.46 -14.62 -17.68
CA LEU A 822 17.49 -15.17 -16.32
C LEU A 822 17.24 -14.12 -15.21
N SER A 823 16.69 -12.97 -15.59
CA SER A 823 16.40 -11.89 -14.65
C SER A 823 14.94 -11.87 -14.22
N LYS A 824 14.70 -11.36 -13.03
CA LYS A 824 13.35 -11.11 -12.52
C LYS A 824 13.15 -9.61 -12.28
N LEU A 825 12.01 -9.10 -12.75
CA LEU A 825 11.47 -7.81 -12.33
C LEU A 825 10.21 -8.04 -11.52
N GLU A 826 10.17 -7.50 -10.31
CA GLU A 826 9.06 -7.64 -9.37
C GLU A 826 8.44 -6.28 -9.07
N PHE A 827 7.13 -6.20 -9.19
CA PHE A 827 6.32 -5.09 -8.71
C PHE A 827 5.48 -5.58 -7.52
N GLY A 828 5.84 -5.15 -6.32
CA GLY A 828 5.19 -5.49 -5.07
C GLY A 828 3.86 -4.76 -4.85
N ALA A 829 3.54 -3.75 -5.67
CA ALA A 829 2.31 -2.96 -5.60
C ALA A 829 1.91 -2.49 -7.02
N ALA A 830 0.86 -1.66 -7.09
CA ALA A 830 0.37 -1.07 -8.34
C ALA A 830 1.48 -0.51 -9.24
N SER A 831 1.43 -0.80 -10.53
CA SER A 831 2.39 -0.29 -11.52
C SER A 831 1.73 0.06 -12.85
N SER A 832 2.11 1.21 -13.42
CA SER A 832 1.73 1.63 -14.78
C SER A 832 2.86 1.45 -15.81
N THR A 833 3.99 0.85 -15.42
CA THR A 833 5.19 0.74 -16.26
C THR A 833 4.97 -0.26 -17.40
N ASP A 834 5.31 0.14 -18.61
CA ASP A 834 5.38 -0.76 -19.74
C ASP A 834 6.62 -1.66 -19.63
N VAL A 835 6.42 -2.97 -19.79
CA VAL A 835 7.46 -3.99 -19.62
C VAL A 835 7.75 -4.67 -20.93
N THR A 836 9.03 -4.77 -21.29
CA THR A 836 9.50 -5.50 -22.47
C THR A 836 10.43 -6.62 -22.06
N PHE A 837 10.13 -7.85 -22.46
CA PHE A 837 11.10 -8.94 -22.41
C PHE A 837 12.11 -8.80 -23.55
N ALA A 838 13.40 -8.84 -23.23
CA ALA A 838 14.45 -8.76 -24.22
C ALA A 838 14.42 -10.00 -25.13
N ALA A 839 14.79 -9.83 -26.39
CA ALA A 839 14.77 -10.93 -27.35
C ALA A 839 15.70 -12.08 -26.90
N ASP A 840 15.23 -13.32 -27.05
CA ASP A 840 15.92 -14.56 -26.67
C ASP A 840 16.26 -14.64 -25.13
N ALA A 841 15.57 -13.88 -24.29
CA ALA A 841 15.69 -13.91 -22.84
C ALA A 841 14.76 -14.97 -22.21
N ALA A 842 15.15 -15.47 -21.03
CA ALA A 842 14.29 -16.31 -20.19
C ALA A 842 13.95 -15.52 -18.90
N GLY A 843 13.20 -14.45 -19.06
CA GLY A 843 12.89 -13.47 -18.04
C GLY A 843 11.67 -13.82 -17.19
N THR A 844 11.55 -13.16 -16.06
CA THR A 844 10.36 -13.29 -15.19
C THR A 844 9.84 -11.90 -14.79
N LEU A 845 8.60 -11.62 -15.11
CA LEU A 845 7.84 -10.52 -14.51
C LEU A 845 7.02 -11.08 -13.34
N GLN A 846 7.21 -10.56 -12.14
CA GLN A 846 6.40 -10.91 -10.97
C GLN A 846 5.51 -9.73 -10.59
N LEU A 847 4.22 -9.99 -10.42
CA LEU A 847 3.21 -9.03 -10.00
C LEU A 847 2.59 -9.53 -8.70
N ASP A 848 2.85 -8.83 -7.61
CA ASP A 848 2.25 -9.16 -6.31
C ASP A 848 0.84 -8.57 -6.18
N ASP A 849 0.55 -7.54 -7.00
CA ASP A 849 -0.75 -6.89 -7.15
C ASP A 849 -1.08 -6.79 -8.66
N SER A 850 -1.46 -7.93 -9.24
CA SER A 850 -1.75 -8.02 -10.67
C SER A 850 -3.04 -7.32 -11.08
N PHE A 851 -3.93 -7.03 -10.11
CA PHE A 851 -5.17 -6.30 -10.34
C PHE A 851 -4.91 -4.82 -10.66
N ASP A 852 -3.95 -4.21 -9.98
CA ASP A 852 -3.60 -2.80 -10.13
C ASP A 852 -2.37 -2.57 -11.07
N PHE A 853 -1.98 -3.61 -11.82
CA PHE A 853 -1.02 -3.47 -12.92
C PHE A 853 -1.73 -2.98 -14.18
N SER A 854 -1.32 -1.82 -14.69
CA SER A 854 -1.95 -1.16 -15.85
C SER A 854 -0.98 -0.93 -17.03
N GLY A 855 0.27 -1.32 -16.90
CA GLY A 855 1.25 -1.26 -17.98
C GLY A 855 1.00 -2.31 -19.07
N SER A 856 1.63 -2.13 -20.23
CA SER A 856 1.63 -3.14 -21.27
C SER A 856 2.83 -4.08 -21.16
N ILE A 857 2.68 -5.31 -21.65
CA ILE A 857 3.74 -6.31 -21.66
C ILE A 857 4.07 -6.66 -23.13
N ALA A 858 5.32 -6.49 -23.51
CA ALA A 858 5.81 -6.74 -24.85
C ALA A 858 6.92 -7.81 -24.87
N GLY A 859 7.10 -8.44 -26.01
CA GLY A 859 8.24 -9.34 -26.26
C GLY A 859 8.20 -10.68 -25.54
N ILE A 860 7.12 -11.03 -24.85
CA ILE A 860 7.01 -12.30 -24.11
C ILE A 860 7.06 -13.50 -25.05
N THR A 861 7.93 -14.46 -24.75
CA THR A 861 8.17 -15.70 -25.50
C THR A 861 7.92 -16.95 -24.65
N SER A 862 8.15 -18.15 -25.20
CA SER A 862 7.93 -19.42 -24.45
C SER A 862 8.86 -19.61 -23.24
N ASP A 863 10.00 -18.94 -23.22
CA ASP A 863 10.99 -19.07 -22.16
C ASP A 863 10.70 -18.09 -21.00
N ASP A 864 9.80 -17.12 -21.21
CA ASP A 864 9.45 -16.10 -20.26
C ASP A 864 8.30 -16.50 -19.35
N LYS A 865 8.18 -15.81 -18.23
CA LYS A 865 7.14 -16.04 -17.22
C LYS A 865 6.53 -14.74 -16.73
N VAL A 866 5.22 -14.78 -16.50
CA VAL A 866 4.54 -13.76 -15.68
C VAL A 866 3.96 -14.45 -14.46
N ASN A 867 4.51 -14.16 -13.29
CA ASN A 867 4.06 -14.69 -12.00
C ASN A 867 3.02 -13.75 -11.41
N LEU A 868 1.86 -14.29 -11.05
CA LEU A 868 0.75 -13.56 -10.43
C LEU A 868 0.60 -14.05 -8.98
N GLU A 869 1.19 -13.32 -8.04
CA GLU A 869 1.26 -13.73 -6.63
C GLU A 869 -0.08 -13.63 -5.89
N ASP A 870 -1.00 -12.84 -6.40
CA ASP A 870 -2.36 -12.64 -5.90
C ASP A 870 -3.40 -13.59 -6.53
N ILE A 871 -3.04 -14.37 -7.55
CA ILE A 871 -3.92 -15.37 -8.20
C ILE A 871 -3.53 -16.78 -7.76
N LEU A 872 -4.43 -17.47 -7.07
CA LEU A 872 -4.21 -18.85 -6.63
C LEU A 872 -4.28 -19.84 -7.80
N PHE A 873 -3.32 -20.77 -7.86
CA PHE A 873 -3.33 -21.84 -8.83
C PHE A 873 -4.19 -23.03 -8.34
N GLY A 874 -5.16 -23.48 -9.17
CA GLY A 874 -6.03 -24.60 -8.80
C GLY A 874 -7.04 -24.97 -9.90
N THR A 875 -8.00 -25.83 -9.57
CA THR A 875 -9.01 -26.32 -10.53
C THR A 875 -9.99 -25.24 -11.02
N GLY A 876 -10.04 -24.09 -10.35
CA GLY A 876 -10.83 -22.92 -10.73
C GLY A 876 -10.07 -21.90 -11.57
N THR A 877 -8.73 -22.04 -11.65
CA THR A 877 -7.91 -21.08 -12.37
C THR A 877 -8.07 -21.25 -13.88
N SER A 878 -8.33 -20.16 -14.56
CA SER A 878 -8.55 -20.14 -16.01
C SER A 878 -8.01 -18.86 -16.64
N THR A 879 -7.79 -18.90 -17.94
CA THR A 879 -7.33 -17.76 -18.73
C THR A 879 -8.24 -17.54 -19.93
N ALA A 880 -8.40 -16.28 -20.32
CA ALA A 880 -9.09 -15.85 -21.54
C ALA A 880 -8.32 -14.72 -22.21
N TYR A 881 -8.13 -14.83 -23.51
CA TYR A 881 -7.47 -13.81 -24.32
C TYR A 881 -8.42 -13.20 -25.33
N GLN A 882 -8.41 -11.87 -25.42
CA GLN A 882 -9.19 -11.07 -26.36
C GLN A 882 -8.23 -10.20 -27.18
N ALA A 883 -8.03 -10.55 -28.46
CA ALA A 883 -7.21 -9.74 -29.35
C ALA A 883 -7.83 -8.37 -29.61
N ASP A 884 -6.98 -7.37 -29.78
CA ASP A 884 -7.37 -6.02 -30.16
C ASP A 884 -7.85 -5.97 -31.62
N LEU A 885 -8.65 -4.95 -31.95
CA LEU A 885 -9.23 -4.81 -33.29
C LEU A 885 -8.20 -4.62 -34.41
N ASP A 886 -7.05 -4.07 -34.09
CA ASP A 886 -5.93 -3.84 -35.04
C ASP A 886 -4.99 -5.03 -35.15
N GLY A 887 -5.14 -6.03 -34.26
CA GLY A 887 -4.33 -7.23 -34.21
C GLY A 887 -2.88 -7.02 -33.75
N ALA A 888 -2.57 -5.83 -33.16
CA ALA A 888 -1.23 -5.50 -32.66
C ALA A 888 -0.99 -5.94 -31.21
N GLY A 889 -2.05 -6.39 -30.53
CA GLY A 889 -2.02 -6.82 -29.14
C GLY A 889 -3.32 -7.48 -28.70
N GLY A 890 -3.53 -7.50 -27.41
CA GLY A 890 -4.78 -7.95 -26.81
C GLY A 890 -4.72 -8.00 -25.27
N THR A 891 -5.84 -8.32 -24.72
CA THR A 891 -6.05 -8.40 -23.26
C THR A 891 -6.11 -9.84 -22.82
N LEU A 892 -5.21 -10.23 -21.92
CA LEU A 892 -5.22 -11.51 -21.24
C LEU A 892 -5.85 -11.34 -19.86
N THR A 893 -6.93 -12.08 -19.61
CA THR A 893 -7.54 -12.16 -18.28
C THR A 893 -7.18 -13.51 -17.66
N VAL A 894 -6.67 -13.49 -16.43
CA VAL A 894 -6.40 -14.68 -15.62
C VAL A 894 -7.21 -14.59 -14.34
N THR A 895 -7.90 -15.68 -13.97
CA THR A 895 -8.74 -15.69 -12.79
C THR A 895 -8.65 -17.00 -12.03
N ASP A 896 -8.73 -16.94 -10.71
CA ASP A 896 -8.92 -18.11 -9.83
C ASP A 896 -10.40 -18.31 -9.42
N GLY A 897 -11.31 -17.50 -9.99
CA GLY A 897 -12.73 -17.47 -9.65
C GLY A 897 -13.09 -16.46 -8.55
N THR A 898 -12.10 -15.91 -7.87
CA THR A 898 -12.25 -14.89 -6.81
C THR A 898 -11.53 -13.59 -7.22
N HIS A 899 -10.32 -13.71 -7.74
CA HIS A 899 -9.48 -12.60 -8.19
C HIS A 899 -9.31 -12.65 -9.72
N ASN A 900 -9.09 -11.50 -10.33
CA ASN A 900 -8.91 -11.39 -11.77
C ASN A 900 -7.74 -10.45 -12.07
N ALA A 901 -6.70 -10.96 -12.75
CA ALA A 901 -5.68 -10.14 -13.37
C ALA A 901 -6.07 -9.82 -14.82
N THR A 902 -5.84 -8.59 -15.25
CA THR A 902 -6.11 -8.13 -16.62
C THR A 902 -4.84 -7.52 -17.18
N LEU A 903 -4.15 -8.27 -18.06
CA LEU A 903 -2.85 -7.90 -18.61
C LEU A 903 -3.01 -7.48 -20.09
N HIS A 904 -2.49 -6.31 -20.43
CA HIS A 904 -2.43 -5.85 -21.81
C HIS A 904 -1.13 -6.31 -22.46
N LEU A 905 -1.21 -7.19 -23.46
CA LEU A 905 -0.08 -7.78 -24.14
C LEU A 905 0.10 -7.18 -25.54
N LEU A 906 1.31 -6.73 -25.86
CA LEU A 906 1.69 -6.26 -27.19
C LEU A 906 2.33 -7.41 -27.97
N GLY A 907 1.78 -7.74 -29.15
CA GLY A 907 2.22 -8.86 -29.98
C GLY A 907 1.05 -9.62 -30.56
N VAL A 908 1.33 -10.62 -31.37
CA VAL A 908 0.30 -11.44 -32.03
C VAL A 908 0.15 -12.75 -31.26
N TYR A 909 -0.94 -12.88 -30.55
CA TYR A 909 -1.27 -14.06 -29.74
C TYR A 909 -2.70 -14.53 -30.09
N ASP A 910 -3.03 -15.76 -29.70
CA ASP A 910 -4.38 -16.29 -29.74
C ASP A 910 -4.78 -16.90 -28.37
N ALA A 911 -6.01 -17.34 -28.24
CA ALA A 911 -6.51 -17.89 -26.98
C ALA A 911 -5.80 -19.18 -26.51
N HIS A 912 -5.02 -19.85 -27.38
CA HIS A 912 -4.28 -21.07 -27.07
C HIS A 912 -2.80 -20.79 -26.80
N SER A 913 -2.35 -19.54 -26.98
CA SER A 913 -0.95 -19.14 -26.75
C SER A 913 -0.55 -19.19 -25.28
N PHE A 914 -1.51 -19.25 -24.35
CA PHE A 914 -1.23 -19.11 -22.93
C PHE A 914 -1.52 -20.39 -22.16
N THR A 915 -0.59 -20.77 -21.30
CA THR A 915 -0.72 -21.87 -20.35
C THR A 915 -0.51 -21.37 -18.93
N LEU A 916 -1.23 -21.97 -18.00
CA LEU A 916 -1.11 -21.67 -16.58
C LEU A 916 -0.41 -22.80 -15.86
N ALA A 917 0.49 -22.48 -14.94
CA ALA A 917 1.24 -23.43 -14.13
C ALA A 917 1.27 -22.97 -12.68
N ASP A 918 1.58 -23.90 -11.77
CA ASP A 918 1.89 -23.61 -10.37
C ASP A 918 3.36 -23.17 -10.28
N ASP A 919 3.63 -22.07 -9.58
CA ASP A 919 5.00 -21.60 -9.31
C ASP A 919 5.74 -22.49 -8.29
N GLY A 920 5.05 -23.43 -7.66
CA GLY A 920 5.54 -24.30 -6.59
C GLY A 920 5.15 -23.84 -5.17
N THR A 921 4.53 -22.67 -5.05
CA THR A 921 3.96 -22.12 -3.80
C THR A 921 2.43 -22.09 -3.79
N GLY A 922 1.81 -22.47 -4.92
CA GLY A 922 0.37 -22.42 -5.13
C GLY A 922 -0.12 -21.14 -5.79
N ARG A 923 0.79 -20.34 -6.40
CA ARG A 923 0.47 -19.14 -7.17
C ARG A 923 0.51 -19.42 -8.66
N THR A 924 -0.09 -18.52 -9.43
CA THR A 924 -0.29 -18.75 -10.86
C THR A 924 0.84 -18.14 -11.68
N VAL A 925 1.44 -18.97 -12.53
CA VAL A 925 2.40 -18.55 -13.55
C VAL A 925 1.73 -18.60 -14.92
N VAL A 926 1.84 -17.53 -15.66
CA VAL A 926 1.46 -17.46 -17.09
C VAL A 926 2.70 -17.72 -17.94
N GLN A 927 2.58 -18.61 -18.89
CA GLN A 927 3.61 -18.91 -19.89
C GLN A 927 3.00 -18.88 -21.28
N VAL A 928 3.83 -18.51 -22.26
CA VAL A 928 3.46 -18.56 -23.67
C VAL A 928 3.93 -19.88 -24.27
N SER A 929 3.06 -20.58 -24.96
CA SER A 929 3.41 -21.82 -25.68
C SER A 929 3.97 -21.48 -27.07
N ASP A 930 5.05 -22.14 -27.47
CA ASP A 930 5.59 -22.03 -28.82
C ASP A 930 4.53 -22.45 -29.84
N PHE A 931 4.10 -21.51 -30.68
CA PHE A 931 3.36 -21.86 -31.89
C PHE A 931 4.33 -22.28 -32.98
N VAL A 932 4.42 -23.57 -33.24
CA VAL A 932 4.97 -24.08 -34.48
C VAL A 932 3.92 -23.80 -35.56
N MET A 933 4.07 -22.72 -36.33
CA MET A 933 3.30 -22.51 -37.56
C MET A 933 3.54 -23.62 -38.56
#